data_bf70532fda36f0c377e64c6f75f8dc98
#
_entry.id   bf70532fda36f0c377e64c6f75f8dc98
#
_cell.length_a   1.000
_cell.length_b   1.000
_cell.length_c   1.000
_cell.angle_alpha   90.00
_cell.angle_beta   90.00
_cell.angle_gamma   90.00
#
_symmetry.space_group_name_H-M   'P 1'
#
loop_
_entity.id
_entity.type
_entity.pdbx_description
1 polymer ?
#
loop_
_entity_poly.entity_id
_entity_poly.type
_entity_poly.pdbx_seq_one_letter_code
_entity_poly.pdbx_strand_id
1 'polypeptide(L)'
;MATNPQSNKNRYVDLKSNGRIFPIWILHNFKQYKLPEIIRKENEDPCNVTTKLELRKYQEFIGRYLGPGSPYNSILLYHGLGSGKTATAINLMNVLYNYNHDYNFIVLIKASLRDDPWMKDLKTWLGRDASEQNIDNISKLTRYSRIHFVHYDSPFANRDFLAVMKSVDISKPTVYIIDEAHNFIRNVYSNINSKIGRRAQDIYDYIVKDKRENSNTKIVLISATPGINTPFELSLLFNLLRPGSLPTSEAEFNRSFITESNYPILNPLKRNMFQRRIMGLVSYYIGATPDLYARQELKYVNLPMSEYQYGIYRIFEKLEAEIQSRARRNRKQSQLYRTYTRQACNFVFPYVNANVNGELRPRPGKFRLNEKTADNFEKGKTATDNEQEKEILNKYAKTIEYFLTETEKYFQSIHKTDLERGRTIFDDLNDFKTGFNSVFNGEFLKYYESDYKKSRLLTEMYNCSPKMTAITFMSFVSPGKVMIYSNYVVMEGIDVMKIYLRQAGFNDYTISKDNMGFCEYHGRIDQNDRVKIKNMFNDKNNIYGTRCKIIMLSPSATEGIQLLNVRQEHIMEPYWTEVRIQQVMGRGIRQCSHKDLPMSERVVNIYRYKVVKPSNLDPDDTVRITTDQYVEDQAKAKANLIESFLSAMKEVAIDCELFKEHNMMSQSYYCFQFPENVVMSKNVGPAYREDIKDDVKYDSGLNARNSHVERIRVIKIKAVYSLNNDLNNPNYSQPDNYWYDKKTGIVYDYETHYPIGKIELVNDIPNKLDKDTYIMSIEVGIPNIGTTVNP
;
A
#
# COMPACT_ATOMS: atom_id res chain seq x y z
N MET A 1 -9.65 5.23 -41.42
CA MET A 1 -10.97 5.19 -42.10
C MET A 1 -11.83 6.25 -41.47
N ALA A 2 -12.23 7.25 -42.24
CA ALA A 2 -13.06 8.35 -41.77
C ALA A 2 -14.45 7.83 -41.40
N THR A 3 -14.86 7.91 -40.16
CA THR A 3 -16.17 7.52 -39.68
C THR A 3 -17.20 8.52 -40.19
N ASN A 4 -18.16 8.02 -40.88
CA ASN A 4 -19.29 8.72 -41.52
C ASN A 4 -20.10 9.52 -40.48
N PRO A 5 -20.25 10.84 -40.59
CA PRO A 5 -20.97 11.67 -39.58
C PRO A 5 -22.45 11.36 -39.41
N GLN A 6 -23.03 10.57 -40.29
CA GLN A 6 -24.48 10.23 -40.23
C GLN A 6 -24.82 9.07 -39.28
N SER A 7 -23.87 8.31 -38.74
CA SER A 7 -24.14 7.13 -37.89
C SER A 7 -24.46 7.45 -36.44
N ASN A 8 -24.36 8.70 -35.99
CA ASN A 8 -24.49 9.09 -34.57
C ASN A 8 -25.89 9.59 -34.16
N LYS A 9 -26.89 9.53 -35.03
CA LYS A 9 -28.25 10.06 -34.68
C LYS A 9 -29.05 9.17 -33.75
N ASN A 10 -28.82 7.87 -33.76
CA ASN A 10 -29.51 6.92 -32.89
C ASN A 10 -28.51 6.11 -32.09
N ARG A 11 -28.55 6.23 -30.78
CA ARG A 11 -27.68 5.48 -29.86
C ARG A 11 -28.56 4.79 -28.82
N TYR A 12 -28.09 3.63 -28.37
CA TYR A 12 -28.60 3.02 -27.16
C TYR A 12 -27.85 3.58 -25.97
N VAL A 13 -28.58 4.01 -24.97
CA VAL A 13 -28.07 4.47 -23.71
C VAL A 13 -28.41 3.47 -22.64
N ASP A 14 -27.42 3.03 -21.89
CA ASP A 14 -27.61 2.16 -20.76
C ASP A 14 -28.07 3.03 -19.57
N LEU A 15 -29.37 2.94 -19.28
CA LEU A 15 -29.93 3.49 -18.06
C LEU A 15 -29.62 2.52 -16.92
N LYS A 16 -28.80 2.95 -16.03
CA LYS A 16 -28.69 2.26 -14.75
C LYS A 16 -29.79 2.83 -13.87
N SER A 17 -30.78 2.01 -13.57
CA SER A 17 -31.85 2.44 -12.70
C SER A 17 -31.29 2.80 -11.33
N ASN A 18 -31.64 3.98 -10.88
CA ASN A 18 -31.82 4.42 -9.51
C ASN A 18 -30.62 4.85 -8.65
N GLY A 19 -30.88 5.88 -7.87
CA GLY A 19 -30.13 6.29 -6.71
C GLY A 19 -28.77 6.94 -6.98
N ARG A 20 -28.51 7.45 -8.18
CA ARG A 20 -27.22 7.96 -8.64
C ARG A 20 -26.97 9.43 -8.31
N ILE A 21 -27.75 10.05 -7.46
CA ILE A 21 -27.65 11.50 -7.33
C ILE A 21 -26.27 11.94 -6.81
N PHE A 22 -25.64 11.21 -5.86
CA PHE A 22 -24.32 11.58 -5.42
C PHE A 22 -23.22 11.42 -6.50
N PRO A 23 -23.09 10.29 -7.20
CA PRO A 23 -22.19 10.19 -8.36
C PRO A 23 -22.51 11.20 -9.46
N ILE A 24 -23.78 11.50 -9.69
CA ILE A 24 -24.21 12.49 -10.67
C ILE A 24 -23.83 13.90 -10.23
N TRP A 25 -24.04 14.24 -8.96
CA TRP A 25 -23.59 15.51 -8.40
C TRP A 25 -22.07 15.68 -8.54
N ILE A 26 -21.30 14.63 -8.31
CA ILE A 26 -19.85 14.62 -8.53
C ILE A 26 -19.54 14.89 -10.02
N LEU A 27 -20.14 14.16 -10.94
CA LEU A 27 -19.93 14.36 -12.37
C LEU A 27 -20.35 15.75 -12.83
N HIS A 28 -21.50 16.26 -12.37
CA HIS A 28 -21.98 17.59 -12.71
C HIS A 28 -21.05 18.71 -12.25
N ASN A 29 -20.60 18.65 -10.99
CA ASN A 29 -19.83 19.73 -10.39
C ASN A 29 -18.32 19.63 -10.62
N PHE A 30 -17.78 18.44 -10.99
CA PHE A 30 -16.35 18.16 -11.03
C PHE A 30 -15.88 17.52 -12.34
N LYS A 31 -16.71 17.50 -13.39
CA LYS A 31 -16.36 16.88 -14.69
C LYS A 31 -15.05 17.41 -15.30
N GLN A 32 -14.70 18.66 -15.05
CA GLN A 32 -13.45 19.26 -15.52
C GLN A 32 -12.19 18.52 -14.98
N TYR A 33 -12.33 17.82 -13.87
CA TYR A 33 -11.26 17.01 -13.27
C TYR A 33 -11.23 15.57 -13.78
N LYS A 34 -12.16 15.18 -14.67
CA LYS A 34 -12.16 13.85 -15.28
C LYS A 34 -10.81 13.59 -15.98
N LEU A 35 -10.23 12.43 -15.71
CA LEU A 35 -9.01 12.02 -16.35
C LEU A 35 -9.33 11.41 -17.72
N PRO A 36 -8.62 11.84 -18.78
CA PRO A 36 -8.80 11.27 -20.11
C PRO A 36 -8.27 9.85 -20.18
N GLU A 37 -8.70 9.09 -21.16
CA GLU A 37 -8.07 7.83 -21.52
C GLU A 37 -6.60 8.05 -21.89
N ILE A 38 -5.74 7.14 -21.46
CA ILE A 38 -4.30 7.21 -21.77
C ILE A 38 -4.06 6.55 -23.12
N ILE A 39 -3.86 7.39 -24.14
CA ILE A 39 -3.50 6.94 -25.48
C ILE A 39 -1.98 7.03 -25.61
N ARG A 40 -1.31 5.88 -25.79
CA ARG A 40 0.12 5.81 -26.05
C ARG A 40 0.38 5.58 -27.53
N LYS A 41 1.42 6.22 -28.04
CA LYS A 41 1.93 5.91 -29.37
C LYS A 41 2.81 4.66 -29.29
N GLU A 42 2.79 3.83 -30.33
CA GLU A 42 3.72 2.71 -30.44
C GLU A 42 5.17 3.23 -30.32
N ASN A 43 5.96 2.55 -29.48
CA ASN A 43 7.37 2.90 -29.18
C ASN A 43 7.60 4.21 -28.41
N GLU A 44 6.58 4.88 -27.91
CA GLU A 44 6.76 6.02 -27.00
C GLU A 44 7.16 5.52 -25.59
N ASP A 45 8.32 5.97 -25.09
CA ASP A 45 8.73 5.68 -23.71
C ASP A 45 7.97 6.60 -22.74
N PRO A 46 7.04 6.06 -21.94
CA PRO A 46 6.22 6.86 -21.03
C PRO A 46 7.03 7.54 -19.93
N CYS A 47 8.26 7.08 -19.68
CA CYS A 47 9.15 7.65 -18.67
C CYS A 47 10.00 8.81 -19.18
N ASN A 48 10.06 9.05 -20.50
CA ASN A 48 10.83 10.13 -21.10
C ASN A 48 10.01 11.40 -21.37
N VAL A 49 8.71 11.37 -21.01
CA VAL A 49 7.85 12.55 -21.15
C VAL A 49 8.23 13.58 -20.11
N THR A 50 8.73 14.73 -20.56
CA THR A 50 8.97 15.91 -19.70
C THR A 50 7.64 16.45 -19.22
N THR A 51 7.27 16.12 -17.98
CA THR A 51 6.06 16.67 -17.37
C THR A 51 6.39 18.01 -16.71
N LYS A 52 5.65 19.06 -17.05
CA LYS A 52 5.71 20.33 -16.32
C LYS A 52 5.38 20.07 -14.85
N LEU A 53 6.04 20.82 -13.97
CA LEU A 53 5.74 20.77 -12.52
C LEU A 53 4.44 21.55 -12.27
N GLU A 54 3.31 20.87 -12.39
CA GLU A 54 1.97 21.41 -12.18
C GLU A 54 1.11 20.39 -11.41
N LEU A 55 0.11 20.87 -10.71
CA LEU A 55 -0.84 20.00 -10.03
C LEU A 55 -1.61 19.16 -11.05
N ARG A 56 -1.89 17.94 -10.67
CA ARG A 56 -2.70 17.03 -11.47
C ARG A 56 -4.18 17.24 -11.17
N LYS A 57 -5.04 16.98 -12.13
CA LYS A 57 -6.50 17.12 -11.99
C LYS A 57 -7.06 16.45 -10.74
N TYR A 58 -6.58 15.25 -10.38
CA TYR A 58 -7.02 14.55 -9.17
C TYR A 58 -6.56 15.23 -7.87
N GLN A 59 -5.44 15.98 -7.90
CA GLN A 59 -4.96 16.77 -6.77
C GLN A 59 -5.79 18.04 -6.60
N GLU A 60 -6.09 18.72 -7.70
CA GLU A 60 -6.95 19.91 -7.72
C GLU A 60 -8.38 19.57 -7.30
N PHE A 61 -8.90 18.41 -7.76
CA PHE A 61 -10.22 17.91 -7.37
C PHE A 61 -10.40 17.87 -5.85
N ILE A 62 -9.44 17.36 -5.10
CA ILE A 62 -9.50 17.30 -3.64
C ILE A 62 -9.58 18.69 -3.01
N GLY A 63 -8.78 19.65 -3.52
CA GLY A 63 -8.84 21.03 -3.09
C GLY A 63 -10.23 21.65 -3.30
N ARG A 64 -10.92 21.31 -4.38
CA ARG A 64 -12.27 21.77 -4.64
C ARG A 64 -13.34 21.01 -3.84
N TYR A 65 -13.17 19.69 -3.69
CA TYR A 65 -14.12 18.83 -2.95
C TYR A 65 -14.18 19.17 -1.46
N LEU A 66 -13.07 19.47 -0.81
CA LEU A 66 -13.00 19.89 0.60
C LEU A 66 -12.87 21.41 0.76
N GLY A 67 -12.90 22.13 -0.34
CA GLY A 67 -12.73 23.59 -0.35
C GLY A 67 -13.90 24.34 0.29
N PRO A 68 -13.81 25.67 0.26
CA PRO A 68 -14.90 26.55 0.71
C PRO A 68 -16.17 26.29 -0.07
N GLY A 69 -17.32 26.32 0.60
CA GLY A 69 -18.61 26.07 -0.02
C GLY A 69 -18.96 24.62 -0.26
N SER A 70 -18.06 23.66 0.04
CA SER A 70 -18.37 22.25 0.04
C SER A 70 -18.98 21.82 1.39
N PRO A 71 -20.04 20.99 1.37
CA PRO A 71 -20.61 20.42 2.60
C PRO A 71 -19.72 19.33 3.22
N TYR A 72 -18.67 18.91 2.50
CA TYR A 72 -17.77 17.83 2.95
C TYR A 72 -16.54 18.42 3.66
N ASN A 73 -16.18 17.78 4.75
CA ASN A 73 -15.08 18.26 5.61
C ASN A 73 -14.14 17.15 6.05
N SER A 74 -14.28 15.94 5.51
CA SER A 74 -13.41 14.82 5.88
C SER A 74 -13.20 13.89 4.70
N ILE A 75 -11.96 13.36 4.55
CA ILE A 75 -11.62 12.46 3.45
C ILE A 75 -10.43 11.57 3.79
N LEU A 76 -10.45 10.36 3.26
CA LEU A 76 -9.30 9.48 3.12
C LEU A 76 -8.77 9.58 1.69
N LEU A 77 -7.54 10.01 1.52
CA LEU A 77 -6.78 9.93 0.27
C LEU A 77 -6.15 8.53 0.17
N TYR A 78 -6.92 7.58 -0.37
CA TYR A 78 -6.43 6.24 -0.69
C TYR A 78 -5.77 6.28 -2.07
N HIS A 79 -4.64 6.96 -2.15
CA HIS A 79 -3.89 7.14 -3.39
C HIS A 79 -2.63 6.29 -3.40
N GLY A 80 -2.36 5.65 -4.53
CA GLY A 80 -1.20 4.79 -4.72
C GLY A 80 0.13 5.51 -4.58
N LEU A 81 1.20 4.74 -4.60
CA LEU A 81 2.56 5.29 -4.54
C LEU A 81 2.84 6.16 -5.78
N GLY A 82 3.60 7.25 -5.58
CA GLY A 82 3.95 8.16 -6.67
C GLY A 82 2.85 9.14 -7.11
N SER A 83 1.67 9.13 -6.47
CA SER A 83 0.58 10.06 -6.80
C SER A 83 0.77 11.50 -6.30
N GLY A 84 1.82 11.80 -5.54
CA GLY A 84 2.03 13.14 -4.98
C GLY A 84 1.01 13.51 -3.90
N LYS A 85 0.72 12.58 -2.98
CA LYS A 85 -0.24 12.77 -1.88
C LYS A 85 0.06 13.99 -1.02
N THR A 86 1.35 14.23 -0.71
CA THR A 86 1.79 15.40 0.05
C THR A 86 1.46 16.69 -0.69
N ALA A 87 1.70 16.75 -2.01
CA ALA A 87 1.33 17.90 -2.84
C ALA A 87 -0.19 18.13 -2.86
N THR A 88 -1.00 17.06 -2.85
CA THR A 88 -2.47 17.16 -2.73
C THR A 88 -2.88 17.84 -1.41
N ALA A 89 -2.27 17.44 -0.29
CA ALA A 89 -2.56 18.03 1.01
C ALA A 89 -2.13 19.51 1.07
N ILE A 90 -0.95 19.84 0.53
CA ILE A 90 -0.46 21.23 0.48
C ILE A 90 -1.35 22.10 -0.42
N ASN A 91 -1.81 21.57 -1.56
CA ASN A 91 -2.79 22.26 -2.39
C ASN A 91 -4.07 22.59 -1.63
N LEU A 92 -4.61 21.63 -0.87
CA LEU A 92 -5.77 21.90 0.00
C LEU A 92 -5.48 22.96 1.04
N MET A 93 -4.29 22.95 1.67
CA MET A 93 -3.88 24.01 2.60
C MET A 93 -3.89 25.39 1.92
N ASN A 94 -3.35 25.48 0.70
CA ASN A 94 -3.34 26.73 -0.06
C ASN A 94 -4.77 27.20 -0.36
N VAL A 95 -5.64 26.33 -0.85
CA VAL A 95 -7.05 26.67 -1.17
C VAL A 95 -7.79 27.19 0.07
N LEU A 96 -7.63 26.52 1.21
CA LEU A 96 -8.30 26.90 2.47
C LEU A 96 -7.72 28.18 3.04
N TYR A 97 -6.40 28.34 3.06
CA TYR A 97 -5.74 29.54 3.55
C TYR A 97 -6.05 30.76 2.69
N ASN A 98 -6.08 30.65 1.38
CA ASN A 98 -6.44 31.75 0.48
C ASN A 98 -7.88 32.23 0.71
N TYR A 99 -8.77 31.32 1.12
CA TYR A 99 -10.15 31.67 1.45
C TYR A 99 -10.27 32.31 2.84
N ASN A 100 -9.58 31.77 3.84
CA ASN A 100 -9.57 32.29 5.20
C ASN A 100 -8.18 32.08 5.83
N HIS A 101 -7.46 33.15 6.12
CA HIS A 101 -6.12 33.15 6.72
C HIS A 101 -6.08 32.63 8.16
N ASP A 102 -7.23 32.41 8.79
CA ASP A 102 -7.35 31.91 10.16
C ASP A 102 -7.26 30.39 10.28
N TYR A 103 -7.26 29.64 9.16
CA TYR A 103 -7.11 28.18 9.20
C TYR A 103 -5.80 27.78 9.91
N ASN A 104 -5.94 26.82 10.84
CA ASN A 104 -4.81 26.13 11.45
C ASN A 104 -4.65 24.74 10.84
N PHE A 105 -3.41 24.35 10.53
CA PHE A 105 -3.10 23.06 9.92
C PHE A 105 -2.25 22.24 10.88
N ILE A 106 -2.81 21.17 11.43
CA ILE A 106 -2.14 20.25 12.34
C ILE A 106 -1.73 19.01 11.54
N VAL A 107 -0.45 18.85 11.30
CA VAL A 107 0.10 17.79 10.44
C VAL A 107 0.76 16.71 11.31
N LEU A 108 0.09 15.57 11.41
CA LEU A 108 0.59 14.40 12.14
C LEU A 108 1.34 13.49 11.16
N ILE A 109 2.64 13.33 11.40
CA ILE A 109 3.55 12.57 10.53
C ILE A 109 4.51 11.72 11.35
N LYS A 110 5.18 10.76 10.70
CA LYS A 110 6.38 10.15 11.25
C LYS A 110 7.55 11.13 11.18
N ALA A 111 8.45 11.09 12.16
CA ALA A 111 9.63 11.96 12.19
C ALA A 111 10.47 11.82 10.91
N SER A 112 10.57 10.61 10.35
CA SER A 112 11.33 10.33 9.11
C SER A 112 10.76 10.97 7.85
N LEU A 113 9.49 11.41 7.86
CA LEU A 113 8.82 12.00 6.69
C LEU A 113 8.88 13.54 6.70
N ARG A 114 9.39 14.16 7.74
CA ARG A 114 9.39 15.62 7.89
C ARG A 114 10.24 16.30 6.81
N ASP A 115 11.49 15.89 6.68
CA ASP A 115 12.44 16.54 5.76
C ASP A 115 12.19 16.12 4.31
N ASP A 116 11.94 14.86 4.08
CA ASP A 116 11.57 14.28 2.79
C ASP A 116 10.40 13.28 3.00
N PRO A 117 9.19 13.52 2.44
CA PRO A 117 8.87 14.50 1.39
C PRO A 117 8.36 15.88 1.87
N TRP A 118 7.91 16.04 3.14
CA TRP A 118 7.09 17.20 3.55
C TRP A 118 7.77 18.56 3.37
N MET A 119 8.96 18.77 3.94
CA MET A 119 9.65 20.05 3.81
C MET A 119 10.07 20.37 2.37
N LYS A 120 10.40 19.34 1.59
CA LYS A 120 10.72 19.47 0.16
C LYS A 120 9.48 19.87 -0.65
N ASP A 121 8.35 19.22 -0.41
CA ASP A 121 7.10 19.51 -1.11
C ASP A 121 6.51 20.86 -0.68
N LEU A 122 6.66 21.26 0.60
CA LEU A 122 6.28 22.60 1.04
C LEU A 122 7.07 23.69 0.32
N LYS A 123 8.39 23.55 0.17
CA LYS A 123 9.21 24.48 -0.61
C LYS A 123 8.76 24.57 -2.08
N THR A 124 8.21 23.50 -2.60
CA THR A 124 7.78 23.43 -3.99
C THR A 124 6.37 23.99 -4.20
N TRP A 125 5.44 23.69 -3.27
CA TRP A 125 4.02 23.89 -3.51
C TRP A 125 3.35 24.93 -2.59
N LEU A 126 3.93 25.28 -1.43
CA LEU A 126 3.30 26.21 -0.51
C LEU A 126 3.34 27.64 -1.07
N GLY A 127 2.15 28.24 -1.22
CA GLY A 127 2.03 29.61 -1.73
C GLY A 127 2.21 29.76 -3.23
N ARG A 128 2.29 28.68 -3.97
CA ARG A 128 2.27 28.72 -5.43
C ARG A 128 0.88 29.08 -5.92
N ASP A 129 0.64 30.37 -6.06
CA ASP A 129 -0.27 30.85 -7.10
C ASP A 129 0.53 30.87 -8.42
N ALA A 130 -0.15 30.67 -9.53
CA ALA A 130 0.46 30.45 -10.85
C ALA A 130 1.49 31.51 -11.34
N SER A 131 1.81 32.49 -10.52
CA SER A 131 2.67 33.63 -10.81
C SER A 131 3.94 33.74 -9.98
N GLU A 132 4.15 32.94 -8.90
CA GLU A 132 5.28 33.15 -8.00
C GLU A 132 6.40 32.11 -8.20
N GLN A 133 7.58 32.61 -8.52
CA GLN A 133 8.83 31.88 -8.65
C GLN A 133 9.41 31.53 -7.27
N ASN A 134 10.13 30.38 -7.22
CA ASN A 134 10.95 29.86 -6.13
C ASN A 134 11.07 30.71 -4.87
N ILE A 135 10.41 30.26 -3.81
CA ILE A 135 10.56 30.84 -2.48
C ILE A 135 11.71 30.12 -1.79
N ASP A 136 12.88 30.75 -1.76
CA ASP A 136 14.07 30.20 -1.12
C ASP A 136 13.90 29.96 0.38
N ASN A 137 12.98 30.68 1.02
CA ASN A 137 12.75 30.58 2.45
C ASN A 137 11.25 30.60 2.81
N ILE A 138 10.65 29.39 2.92
CA ILE A 138 9.23 29.22 3.27
C ILE A 138 8.87 29.76 4.67
N SER A 139 9.85 29.89 5.57
CA SER A 139 9.60 30.40 6.92
C SER A 139 9.17 31.88 6.94
N LYS A 140 9.41 32.62 5.86
CA LYS A 140 8.94 34.01 5.69
C LYS A 140 7.46 34.10 5.30
N LEU A 141 6.85 33.02 4.88
CA LEU A 141 5.44 32.97 4.54
C LEU A 141 4.57 32.94 5.79
N THR A 142 3.62 33.85 5.91
CA THR A 142 2.66 33.87 7.03
C THR A 142 1.85 32.59 7.11
N ARG A 143 1.52 31.97 5.98
CA ARG A 143 0.81 30.68 5.94
C ARG A 143 1.62 29.53 6.54
N TYR A 144 2.97 29.58 6.50
CA TYR A 144 3.81 28.56 7.12
C TYR A 144 3.69 28.57 8.65
N SER A 145 3.48 29.72 9.27
CA SER A 145 3.29 29.83 10.71
C SER A 145 1.99 29.15 11.21
N ARG A 146 1.07 28.87 10.30
CA ARG A 146 -0.18 28.15 10.60
C ARG A 146 -0.05 26.64 10.48
N ILE A 147 1.12 26.10 10.09
CA ILE A 147 1.38 24.68 9.93
C ILE A 147 2.15 24.17 11.14
N HIS A 148 1.53 23.26 11.88
CA HIS A 148 2.09 22.68 13.10
C HIS A 148 2.33 21.18 12.89
N PHE A 149 3.59 20.75 13.02
CA PHE A 149 3.97 19.35 12.88
C PHE A 149 3.96 18.63 14.23
N VAL A 150 3.38 17.44 14.25
CA VAL A 150 3.40 16.52 15.39
C VAL A 150 3.91 15.16 14.93
N HIS A 151 4.94 14.64 15.58
CA HIS A 151 5.48 13.33 15.26
C HIS A 151 4.75 12.25 16.09
N TYR A 152 3.77 11.58 15.48
CA TYR A 152 2.92 10.60 16.21
C TYR A 152 3.65 9.31 16.62
N ASP A 153 4.85 9.05 16.10
CA ASP A 153 5.73 7.95 16.48
C ASP A 153 6.69 8.29 17.63
N SER A 154 6.76 9.57 18.02
CA SER A 154 7.56 10.04 19.16
C SER A 154 7.12 9.41 20.49
N PRO A 155 8.05 9.11 21.41
CA PRO A 155 7.72 8.74 22.77
C PRO A 155 6.84 9.78 23.51
N PHE A 156 6.85 11.02 23.06
CA PHE A 156 6.15 12.15 23.69
C PHE A 156 4.99 12.70 22.81
N ALA A 157 4.54 11.94 21.82
CA ALA A 157 3.59 12.39 20.81
C ALA A 157 2.32 13.07 21.37
N ASN A 158 1.70 12.49 22.42
CA ASN A 158 0.50 13.08 23.03
C ASN A 158 0.78 14.41 23.74
N ARG A 159 1.92 14.53 24.44
CA ARG A 159 2.35 15.77 25.09
C ARG A 159 2.60 16.87 24.06
N ASP A 160 3.33 16.53 23.00
CA ASP A 160 3.67 17.46 21.93
C ASP A 160 2.42 17.90 21.16
N PHE A 161 1.49 16.99 20.92
CA PHE A 161 0.19 17.30 20.35
C PHE A 161 -0.62 18.26 21.23
N LEU A 162 -0.74 17.98 22.52
CA LEU A 162 -1.47 18.83 23.45
C LEU A 162 -0.81 20.21 23.61
N ALA A 163 0.52 20.30 23.53
CA ALA A 163 1.23 21.59 23.54
C ALA A 163 0.87 22.43 22.30
N VAL A 164 0.83 21.81 21.12
CA VAL A 164 0.38 22.46 19.87
C VAL A 164 -1.06 22.92 20.02
N MET A 165 -1.98 22.06 20.51
CA MET A 165 -3.40 22.42 20.64
C MET A 165 -3.66 23.54 21.67
N LYS A 166 -2.79 23.69 22.66
CA LYS A 166 -2.84 24.84 23.59
C LYS A 166 -2.33 26.14 22.97
N SER A 167 -1.44 26.05 21.99
CA SER A 167 -0.88 27.25 21.30
C SER A 167 -1.77 27.74 20.16
N VAL A 168 -2.69 26.90 19.70
CA VAL A 168 -3.60 27.16 18.59
C VAL A 168 -4.92 27.70 19.15
N ASP A 169 -5.46 28.72 18.52
CA ASP A 169 -6.81 29.22 18.83
C ASP A 169 -7.88 28.25 18.29
N ILE A 170 -8.43 27.43 19.17
CA ILE A 170 -9.47 26.41 18.84
C ILE A 170 -10.80 27.02 18.39
N SER A 171 -11.03 28.32 18.53
CA SER A 171 -12.21 28.98 17.94
C SER A 171 -12.08 29.15 16.42
N LYS A 172 -10.87 28.98 15.88
CA LYS A 172 -10.55 29.09 14.45
C LYS A 172 -10.69 27.74 13.75
N PRO A 173 -11.01 27.75 12.44
CA PRO A 173 -11.13 26.49 11.69
C PRO A 173 -9.82 25.70 11.71
N THR A 174 -9.92 24.41 12.04
CA THR A 174 -8.76 23.53 12.18
C THR A 174 -8.82 22.41 11.14
N VAL A 175 -7.68 22.09 10.53
CA VAL A 175 -7.50 21.00 9.59
C VAL A 175 -6.48 20.01 10.16
N TYR A 176 -6.90 18.80 10.47
CA TYR A 176 -6.02 17.70 10.81
C TYR A 176 -5.61 16.96 9.56
N ILE A 177 -4.32 16.84 9.31
CA ILE A 177 -3.76 16.06 8.21
C ILE A 177 -2.90 14.96 8.81
N ILE A 178 -3.25 13.71 8.57
CA ILE A 178 -2.51 12.56 9.11
C ILE A 178 -1.91 11.78 7.94
N ASP A 179 -0.59 11.87 7.80
CA ASP A 179 0.13 11.15 6.75
C ASP A 179 0.52 9.75 7.24
N GLU A 180 0.51 8.80 6.29
CA GLU A 180 0.62 7.37 6.58
C GLU A 180 -0.35 6.95 7.70
N ALA A 181 -1.61 7.38 7.56
CA ALA A 181 -2.65 7.27 8.57
C ALA A 181 -2.83 5.83 9.09
N HIS A 182 -2.56 4.83 8.28
CA HIS A 182 -2.58 3.43 8.68
C HIS A 182 -1.61 3.11 9.84
N ASN A 183 -0.44 3.78 9.89
CA ASN A 183 0.50 3.61 10.99
C ASN A 183 -0.01 4.25 12.29
N PHE A 184 -0.61 5.43 12.18
CA PHE A 184 -1.25 6.09 13.33
C PHE A 184 -2.39 5.23 13.89
N ILE A 185 -3.30 4.78 13.03
CA ILE A 185 -4.44 3.93 13.41
C ILE A 185 -3.97 2.60 14.01
N ARG A 186 -2.91 1.99 13.47
CA ARG A 186 -2.31 0.78 14.05
C ARG A 186 -1.78 1.02 15.47
N ASN A 187 -1.19 2.20 15.73
CA ASN A 187 -0.75 2.55 17.08
C ASN A 187 -1.96 2.72 18.03
N VAL A 188 -3.05 3.33 17.55
CA VAL A 188 -4.32 3.44 18.29
C VAL A 188 -4.87 2.04 18.64
N TYR A 189 -4.98 1.17 17.63
CA TYR A 189 -5.43 -0.22 17.82
C TYR A 189 -4.57 -0.98 18.84
N SER A 190 -3.24 -0.82 18.74
CA SER A 190 -2.31 -1.42 19.70
C SER A 190 -2.51 -0.89 21.11
N ASN A 191 -2.75 0.40 21.31
CA ASN A 191 -3.01 0.99 22.63
C ASN A 191 -4.34 0.47 23.23
N ILE A 192 -5.39 0.33 22.42
CA ILE A 192 -6.69 -0.20 22.87
C ILE A 192 -6.53 -1.65 23.34
N ASN A 193 -5.81 -2.49 22.61
CA ASN A 193 -5.73 -3.93 22.90
C ASN A 193 -4.68 -4.30 23.94
N SER A 194 -3.53 -3.64 23.97
CA SER A 194 -2.44 -4.00 24.88
C SER A 194 -2.57 -3.38 26.28
N LYS A 195 -3.40 -2.36 26.42
CA LYS A 195 -3.53 -1.53 27.64
C LYS A 195 -2.20 -0.93 28.13
N ILE A 196 -1.17 -0.95 27.29
CA ILE A 196 0.16 -0.42 27.57
C ILE A 196 0.32 0.89 26.78
N GLY A 197 0.32 2.02 27.50
CA GLY A 197 0.39 3.34 26.90
C GLY A 197 -0.90 3.75 26.21
N ARG A 198 -1.17 5.05 26.18
CA ARG A 198 -2.38 5.62 25.56
C ARG A 198 -2.07 6.74 24.57
N ARG A 199 -0.82 6.94 24.22
CA ARG A 199 -0.37 8.10 23.45
C ARG A 199 -1.13 8.35 22.15
N ALA A 200 -1.21 7.34 21.31
CA ALA A 200 -1.94 7.45 20.04
C ALA A 200 -3.46 7.51 20.26
N GLN A 201 -3.96 6.78 21.25
CA GLN A 201 -5.36 6.80 21.63
C GLN A 201 -5.77 8.17 22.16
N ASP A 202 -4.98 8.83 23.01
CA ASP A 202 -5.29 10.16 23.56
C ASP A 202 -5.41 11.20 22.41
N ILE A 203 -4.53 11.16 21.42
CA ILE A 203 -4.61 12.02 20.23
C ILE A 203 -5.88 11.70 19.41
N TYR A 204 -6.16 10.41 19.20
CA TYR A 204 -7.34 9.95 18.48
C TYR A 204 -8.63 10.43 19.15
N ASP A 205 -8.77 10.20 20.45
CA ASP A 205 -9.94 10.57 21.23
C ASP A 205 -10.16 12.10 21.22
N TYR A 206 -9.05 12.88 21.28
CA TYR A 206 -9.13 14.34 21.16
C TYR A 206 -9.68 14.77 19.79
N ILE A 207 -9.15 14.25 18.70
CA ILE A 207 -9.59 14.63 17.34
C ILE A 207 -11.04 14.21 17.11
N VAL A 208 -11.45 13.01 17.56
CA VAL A 208 -12.85 12.55 17.47
C VAL A 208 -13.80 13.47 18.25
N LYS A 209 -13.37 13.91 19.43
CA LYS A 209 -14.15 14.86 20.24
C LYS A 209 -14.27 16.20 19.53
N ASP A 210 -13.16 16.78 19.08
CA ASP A 210 -13.15 18.05 18.36
C ASP A 210 -14.03 18.00 17.11
N LYS A 211 -13.97 16.88 16.35
CA LYS A 211 -14.82 16.65 15.17
C LYS A 211 -16.31 16.61 15.47
N ARG A 212 -16.70 16.11 16.65
CA ARG A 212 -18.11 16.09 17.09
C ARG A 212 -18.61 17.46 17.54
N GLU A 213 -17.74 18.22 18.22
CA GLU A 213 -18.09 19.50 18.82
C GLU A 213 -18.01 20.66 17.80
N ASN A 214 -17.10 20.55 16.82
CA ASN A 214 -16.80 21.63 15.85
C ASN A 214 -17.11 21.21 14.42
N SER A 215 -18.18 21.73 13.85
CA SER A 215 -18.59 21.44 12.45
C SER A 215 -17.57 21.91 11.40
N ASN A 216 -16.75 22.91 11.73
CA ASN A 216 -15.74 23.50 10.84
C ASN A 216 -14.42 22.72 10.83
N THR A 217 -14.26 21.71 11.68
CA THR A 217 -13.08 20.86 11.71
C THR A 217 -13.02 19.98 10.46
N LYS A 218 -11.89 20.04 9.74
CA LYS A 218 -11.63 19.20 8.58
C LYS A 218 -10.59 18.13 8.93
N ILE A 219 -10.75 16.93 8.36
CA ILE A 219 -9.83 15.82 8.57
C ILE A 219 -9.44 15.21 7.23
N VAL A 220 -8.14 15.13 6.99
CA VAL A 220 -7.55 14.51 5.80
C VAL A 220 -6.62 13.39 6.23
N LEU A 221 -6.98 12.17 5.91
CA LEU A 221 -6.13 11.01 6.12
C LEU A 221 -5.46 10.63 4.81
N ILE A 222 -4.17 10.37 4.87
CA ILE A 222 -3.35 10.03 3.71
C ILE A 222 -2.81 8.62 3.89
N SER A 223 -3.08 7.72 2.96
CA SER A 223 -2.52 6.37 2.96
C SER A 223 -2.56 5.71 1.60
N ALA A 224 -1.50 5.01 1.23
CA ALA A 224 -1.52 4.08 0.09
C ALA A 224 -2.07 2.70 0.47
N THR A 225 -2.13 2.39 1.75
CA THR A 225 -2.51 1.07 2.30
C THR A 225 -3.34 1.26 3.58
N PRO A 226 -4.62 1.65 3.49
CA PRO A 226 -5.41 2.04 4.66
C PRO A 226 -5.72 0.90 5.64
N GLY A 227 -5.65 -0.38 5.22
CA GLY A 227 -5.83 -1.56 6.07
C GLY A 227 -4.60 -2.46 6.04
N ILE A 228 -4.10 -2.91 7.20
CA ILE A 228 -2.86 -3.70 7.28
C ILE A 228 -3.04 -5.02 8.03
N ASN A 229 -3.54 -4.98 9.26
CA ASN A 229 -3.57 -6.16 10.13
C ASN A 229 -4.96 -6.75 10.32
N THR A 230 -5.94 -5.90 10.56
CA THR A 230 -7.32 -6.28 10.83
C THR A 230 -8.28 -5.28 10.18
N PRO A 231 -9.42 -5.73 9.66
CA PRO A 231 -10.43 -4.81 9.11
C PRO A 231 -10.99 -3.82 10.15
N PHE A 232 -10.90 -4.12 11.44
CA PHE A 232 -11.31 -3.19 12.48
C PHE A 232 -10.47 -1.89 12.50
N GLU A 233 -9.23 -1.92 12.01
CA GLU A 233 -8.44 -0.70 11.77
C GLU A 233 -9.20 0.28 10.86
N LEU A 234 -9.98 -0.22 9.88
CA LEU A 234 -10.83 0.63 9.02
C LEU A 234 -11.97 1.26 9.81
N SER A 235 -12.53 0.55 10.81
CA SER A 235 -13.54 1.15 11.69
C SER A 235 -12.98 2.35 12.46
N LEU A 236 -11.80 2.21 13.04
CA LEU A 236 -11.12 3.31 13.73
C LEU A 236 -10.84 4.48 12.77
N LEU A 237 -10.37 4.18 11.57
CA LEU A 237 -10.06 5.17 10.54
C LEU A 237 -11.31 5.96 10.12
N PHE A 238 -12.42 5.28 9.82
CA PHE A 238 -13.65 5.95 9.40
C PHE A 238 -14.38 6.66 10.53
N ASN A 239 -14.31 6.15 11.75
CA ASN A 239 -14.84 6.84 12.92
C ASN A 239 -14.04 8.13 13.25
N LEU A 240 -12.77 8.22 12.83
CA LEU A 240 -12.02 9.48 12.91
C LEU A 240 -12.59 10.52 11.92
N LEU A 241 -12.93 10.10 10.70
CA LEU A 241 -13.50 10.96 9.65
C LEU A 241 -14.97 11.33 9.91
N ARG A 242 -15.75 10.36 10.36
CA ARG A 242 -17.19 10.47 10.65
C ARG A 242 -17.50 9.68 11.93
N PRO A 243 -17.44 10.34 13.09
CA PRO A 243 -17.68 9.68 14.38
C PRO A 243 -19.04 8.96 14.43
N GLY A 244 -19.05 7.67 14.82
CA GLY A 244 -20.24 6.85 14.91
C GLY A 244 -20.69 6.16 13.62
N SER A 245 -19.93 6.27 12.52
CA SER A 245 -20.28 5.63 11.24
C SER A 245 -20.15 4.11 11.27
N LEU A 246 -19.20 3.58 12.06
CA LEU A 246 -18.93 2.15 12.16
C LEU A 246 -18.86 1.73 13.64
N PRO A 247 -19.05 0.42 13.97
CA PRO A 247 -18.96 -0.07 15.34
C PRO A 247 -17.62 0.27 15.99
N THR A 248 -17.64 0.69 17.25
CA THR A 248 -16.44 1.11 18.00
C THR A 248 -15.75 -0.04 18.73
N SER A 249 -16.37 -1.22 18.82
CA SER A 249 -15.75 -2.43 19.34
C SER A 249 -15.45 -3.42 18.22
N GLU A 250 -14.30 -4.10 18.32
CA GLU A 250 -13.85 -5.09 17.32
C GLU A 250 -14.83 -6.27 17.23
N ALA A 251 -15.35 -6.73 18.37
CA ALA A 251 -16.30 -7.85 18.42
C ALA A 251 -17.60 -7.51 17.66
N GLU A 252 -18.13 -6.31 17.84
CA GLU A 252 -19.33 -5.85 17.14
C GLU A 252 -19.07 -5.64 15.65
N PHE A 253 -17.91 -5.04 15.29
CA PHE A 253 -17.52 -4.86 13.90
C PHE A 253 -17.41 -6.20 13.18
N ASN A 254 -16.72 -7.17 13.78
CA ASN A 254 -16.54 -8.50 13.18
C ASN A 254 -17.88 -9.21 12.99
N ARG A 255 -18.75 -9.18 13.98
CA ARG A 255 -20.12 -9.77 13.88
C ARG A 255 -20.94 -9.10 12.80
N SER A 256 -20.80 -7.77 12.63
CA SER A 256 -21.59 -7.01 11.68
C SER A 256 -21.15 -7.17 10.24
N PHE A 257 -19.83 -7.31 9.99
CA PHE A 257 -19.29 -7.17 8.66
C PHE A 257 -18.46 -8.34 8.13
N ILE A 258 -18.05 -9.28 8.97
CA ILE A 258 -17.20 -10.40 8.57
C ILE A 258 -17.99 -11.70 8.54
N THR A 259 -17.75 -12.53 7.51
CA THR A 259 -18.37 -13.85 7.41
C THR A 259 -17.78 -14.82 8.43
N GLU A 260 -18.63 -15.64 9.05
CA GLU A 260 -18.22 -16.77 9.88
C GLU A 260 -17.84 -17.95 8.99
N SER A 261 -16.58 -17.99 8.53
CA SER A 261 -16.06 -19.06 7.67
C SER A 261 -14.56 -19.28 7.90
N ASN A 262 -14.04 -20.41 7.41
CA ASN A 262 -12.60 -20.67 7.43
C ASN A 262 -11.77 -19.66 6.59
N TYR A 263 -12.42 -19.02 5.63
CA TYR A 263 -11.85 -17.95 4.80
C TYR A 263 -12.73 -16.70 4.94
N PRO A 264 -12.57 -15.95 6.04
CA PRO A 264 -13.40 -14.78 6.31
C PRO A 264 -13.20 -13.70 5.25
N ILE A 265 -14.28 -13.06 4.86
CA ILE A 265 -14.31 -11.91 3.94
C ILE A 265 -15.34 -10.90 4.44
N LEU A 266 -15.36 -9.70 3.85
CA LEU A 266 -16.48 -8.78 4.03
C LEU A 266 -17.77 -9.48 3.63
N ASN A 267 -18.72 -9.58 4.56
CA ASN A 267 -20.00 -10.25 4.32
C ASN A 267 -20.71 -9.61 3.10
N PRO A 268 -20.94 -10.39 2.03
CA PRO A 268 -21.57 -9.86 0.82
C PRO A 268 -22.94 -9.20 1.07
N LEU A 269 -23.69 -9.70 2.05
CA LEU A 269 -24.99 -9.13 2.44
C LEU A 269 -24.87 -7.79 3.15
N LYS A 270 -23.70 -7.51 3.76
CA LYS A 270 -23.42 -6.28 4.50
C LYS A 270 -22.50 -5.30 3.76
N ARG A 271 -22.06 -5.68 2.55
CA ARG A 271 -21.18 -4.85 1.72
C ARG A 271 -21.78 -3.47 1.43
N ASN A 272 -23.04 -3.41 1.02
CA ASN A 272 -23.71 -2.13 0.71
C ASN A 272 -23.87 -1.26 1.96
N MET A 273 -24.16 -1.85 3.11
CA MET A 273 -24.21 -1.12 4.37
C MET A 273 -22.87 -0.49 4.71
N PHE A 274 -21.77 -1.24 4.60
CA PHE A 274 -20.43 -0.70 4.79
C PHE A 274 -20.14 0.45 3.83
N GLN A 275 -20.42 0.28 2.53
CA GLN A 275 -20.20 1.29 1.50
C GLN A 275 -21.01 2.57 1.76
N ARG A 276 -22.27 2.45 2.14
CA ARG A 276 -23.11 3.62 2.47
C ARG A 276 -22.58 4.40 3.68
N ARG A 277 -22.06 3.71 4.70
CA ARG A 277 -21.52 4.34 5.90
C ARG A 277 -20.25 5.12 5.65
N ILE A 278 -19.46 4.76 4.66
CA ILE A 278 -18.20 5.43 4.29
C ILE A 278 -18.31 6.32 3.06
N MET A 279 -19.50 6.40 2.44
CA MET A 279 -19.72 7.21 1.26
C MET A 279 -19.40 8.68 1.51
N GLY A 280 -18.77 9.32 0.51
CA GLY A 280 -18.31 10.71 0.60
C GLY A 280 -16.98 10.88 1.35
N LEU A 281 -16.39 9.79 1.89
CA LEU A 281 -15.17 9.83 2.71
C LEU A 281 -13.93 9.26 2.04
N VAL A 282 -14.02 8.68 0.84
CA VAL A 282 -12.90 8.01 0.17
C VAL A 282 -12.67 8.63 -1.19
N SER A 283 -11.45 9.07 -1.47
CA SER A 283 -10.93 9.31 -2.81
C SER A 283 -9.96 8.20 -3.15
N TYR A 284 -10.10 7.58 -4.33
CA TYR A 284 -9.21 6.51 -4.78
C TYR A 284 -8.55 6.85 -6.11
N TYR A 285 -7.22 6.80 -6.11
CA TYR A 285 -6.43 6.93 -7.32
C TYR A 285 -5.29 5.90 -7.31
N ILE A 286 -5.17 5.13 -8.39
CA ILE A 286 -4.18 4.07 -8.52
C ILE A 286 -2.73 4.57 -8.36
N GLY A 287 -2.49 5.84 -8.61
CA GLY A 287 -1.17 6.44 -8.64
C GLY A 287 -0.62 6.51 -10.06
N ALA A 288 0.62 6.08 -10.24
CA ALA A 288 1.19 5.96 -11.58
C ALA A 288 0.58 4.77 -12.33
N THR A 289 0.39 4.93 -13.62
CA THR A 289 -0.20 3.92 -14.49
C THR A 289 0.74 2.72 -14.68
N PRO A 290 0.23 1.50 -14.96
CA PRO A 290 1.06 0.30 -15.05
C PRO A 290 2.22 0.39 -16.04
N ASP A 291 2.07 1.12 -17.13
CA ASP A 291 3.07 1.35 -18.17
C ASP A 291 4.30 2.17 -17.70
N LEU A 292 4.19 2.85 -16.56
CA LEU A 292 5.28 3.58 -15.91
C LEU A 292 6.15 2.69 -15.00
N TYR A 293 5.75 1.43 -14.80
CA TYR A 293 6.48 0.49 -13.98
C TYR A 293 7.13 -0.61 -14.83
N ALA A 294 8.21 -1.17 -14.33
CA ALA A 294 8.74 -2.40 -14.90
C ALA A 294 7.74 -3.55 -14.74
N ARG A 295 7.68 -4.44 -15.74
CA ARG A 295 6.86 -5.65 -15.68
C ARG A 295 7.35 -6.53 -14.53
N GLN A 296 6.43 -7.01 -13.72
CA GLN A 296 6.71 -7.86 -12.57
C GLN A 296 6.41 -9.32 -12.92
N GLU A 297 7.36 -10.19 -12.63
CA GLU A 297 7.19 -11.64 -12.73
C GLU A 297 7.37 -12.27 -11.34
N LEU A 298 6.25 -12.53 -10.67
CA LEU A 298 6.24 -13.10 -9.33
C LEU A 298 6.32 -14.62 -9.36
N LYS A 299 7.31 -15.18 -8.66
CA LYS A 299 7.55 -16.62 -8.54
C LYS A 299 7.60 -17.04 -7.07
N TYR A 300 6.79 -18.03 -6.72
CA TYR A 300 6.83 -18.67 -5.41
C TYR A 300 7.75 -19.88 -5.48
N VAL A 301 8.82 -19.87 -4.68
CA VAL A 301 9.86 -20.89 -4.69
C VAL A 301 9.72 -21.75 -3.44
N ASN A 302 9.25 -22.97 -3.61
CA ASN A 302 9.13 -23.97 -2.55
C ASN A 302 10.38 -24.84 -2.58
N LEU A 303 11.16 -24.84 -1.49
CA LEU A 303 12.38 -25.61 -1.37
C LEU A 303 12.22 -26.68 -0.30
N PRO A 304 12.40 -27.98 -0.61
CA PRO A 304 12.41 -29.00 0.41
C PRO A 304 13.60 -28.80 1.37
N MET A 305 13.33 -28.92 2.66
CA MET A 305 14.40 -28.96 3.66
C MET A 305 15.32 -30.15 3.38
N SER A 306 16.62 -29.98 3.54
CA SER A 306 17.55 -31.09 3.63
C SER A 306 17.22 -31.95 4.87
N GLU A 307 17.67 -33.19 4.89
CA GLU A 307 17.52 -34.04 6.09
C GLU A 307 18.17 -33.42 7.33
N TYR A 308 19.32 -32.78 7.15
CA TYR A 308 20.03 -32.10 8.22
C TYR A 308 19.22 -30.91 8.77
N GLN A 309 18.75 -30.03 7.89
CA GLN A 309 17.91 -28.87 8.29
C GLN A 309 16.61 -29.36 8.96
N TYR A 310 15.96 -30.36 8.40
CA TYR A 310 14.72 -30.92 8.94
C TYR A 310 14.92 -31.50 10.34
N GLY A 311 16.00 -32.23 10.57
CA GLY A 311 16.34 -32.76 11.90
C GLY A 311 16.47 -31.67 12.96
N ILE A 312 17.19 -30.59 12.65
CA ILE A 312 17.36 -29.46 13.57
C ILE A 312 16.05 -28.67 13.73
N TYR A 313 15.31 -28.44 12.64
CA TYR A 313 14.01 -27.79 12.67
C TYR A 313 13.05 -28.52 13.63
N ARG A 314 13.01 -29.84 13.60
CA ARG A 314 12.19 -30.67 14.50
C ARG A 314 12.54 -30.46 15.97
N ILE A 315 13.82 -30.30 16.30
CA ILE A 315 14.25 -30.00 17.67
C ILE A 315 13.64 -28.67 18.14
N PHE A 316 13.71 -27.63 17.30
CA PHE A 316 13.13 -26.32 17.64
C PHE A 316 11.59 -26.33 17.66
N GLU A 317 10.94 -27.11 16.79
CA GLU A 317 9.49 -27.29 16.79
C GLU A 317 9.01 -27.90 18.10
N LYS A 318 9.68 -28.97 18.60
CA LYS A 318 9.39 -29.58 19.91
C LYS A 318 9.64 -28.59 21.06
N LEU A 319 10.75 -27.88 21.03
CA LEU A 319 11.09 -26.86 22.04
C LEU A 319 10.01 -25.77 22.15
N GLU A 320 9.57 -25.21 21.02
CA GLU A 320 8.52 -24.18 20.99
C GLU A 320 7.17 -24.73 21.48
N ALA A 321 6.82 -25.97 21.13
CA ALA A 321 5.60 -26.62 21.63
C ALA A 321 5.63 -26.78 23.15
N GLU A 322 6.77 -27.16 23.74
CA GLU A 322 6.93 -27.24 25.19
C GLU A 322 6.81 -25.87 25.88
N ILE A 323 7.45 -24.83 25.33
CA ILE A 323 7.35 -23.47 25.87
C ILE A 323 5.90 -22.99 25.82
N GLN A 324 5.19 -23.22 24.73
CA GLN A 324 3.77 -22.86 24.59
C GLN A 324 2.88 -23.62 25.60
N SER A 325 3.13 -24.91 25.80
CA SER A 325 2.37 -25.71 26.76
C SER A 325 2.57 -25.24 28.22
N ARG A 326 3.79 -24.88 28.58
CA ARG A 326 4.12 -24.30 29.91
C ARG A 326 3.46 -22.93 30.11
N ALA A 327 3.47 -22.07 29.07
CA ALA A 327 2.85 -20.75 29.11
C ALA A 327 1.31 -20.86 29.29
N ARG A 328 0.66 -21.80 28.59
CA ARG A 328 -0.78 -22.07 28.73
C ARG A 328 -1.15 -22.54 30.15
N ARG A 329 -0.35 -23.44 30.74
CA ARG A 329 -0.57 -23.91 32.13
C ARG A 329 -0.47 -22.76 33.13
N ASN A 330 0.42 -21.79 32.89
CA ASN A 330 0.62 -20.66 33.78
C ASN A 330 -0.28 -19.46 33.49
N ARG A 331 -1.29 -19.61 32.60
CA ARG A 331 -2.19 -18.52 32.14
C ARG A 331 -1.43 -17.27 31.61
N LYS A 332 -0.18 -17.42 31.23
CA LYS A 332 0.61 -16.36 30.57
C LYS A 332 0.47 -16.49 29.06
N GLN A 333 0.18 -15.41 28.38
CA GLN A 333 0.28 -15.38 26.92
C GLN A 333 1.74 -15.62 26.51
N SER A 334 2.01 -16.72 25.83
CA SER A 334 3.31 -16.95 25.22
C SER A 334 3.51 -15.95 24.09
N GLN A 335 4.51 -15.07 24.21
CA GLN A 335 4.89 -14.14 23.16
C GLN A 335 5.81 -14.76 22.10
N LEU A 336 6.05 -16.05 22.17
CA LEU A 336 6.83 -16.79 21.18
C LEU A 336 6.06 -16.93 19.88
N TYR A 337 6.34 -16.00 18.96
CA TYR A 337 5.83 -15.98 17.57
C TYR A 337 6.57 -16.99 16.68
N ARG A 338 6.82 -18.23 17.16
CA ARG A 338 7.57 -19.26 16.43
C ARG A 338 8.94 -18.77 15.97
N THR A 339 9.66 -18.05 16.82
CA THR A 339 10.91 -17.37 16.45
C THR A 339 11.99 -18.36 16.02
N TYR A 340 12.21 -19.43 16.79
CA TYR A 340 13.25 -20.41 16.50
C TYR A 340 12.96 -21.22 15.24
N THR A 341 11.72 -21.66 15.07
CA THR A 341 11.32 -22.40 13.86
C THR A 341 11.35 -21.51 12.61
N ARG A 342 11.01 -20.22 12.72
CA ARG A 342 11.15 -19.26 11.59
C ARG A 342 12.60 -19.09 11.18
N GLN A 343 13.49 -18.95 12.14
CA GLN A 343 14.93 -18.81 11.88
C GLN A 343 15.50 -20.10 11.31
N ALA A 344 15.13 -21.27 11.85
CA ALA A 344 15.51 -22.57 11.30
C ALA A 344 14.97 -22.84 9.89
N CYS A 345 13.87 -22.19 9.47
CA CYS A 345 13.43 -22.17 8.08
C CYS A 345 14.39 -21.39 7.17
N ASN A 346 15.14 -20.43 7.69
CA ASN A 346 16.12 -19.69 6.91
C ASN A 346 17.46 -20.40 6.85
N PHE A 347 17.99 -20.78 8.01
CA PHE A 347 19.31 -21.35 8.12
C PHE A 347 19.43 -22.17 9.40
N VAL A 348 20.21 -23.25 9.35
CA VAL A 348 20.68 -24.00 10.52
C VAL A 348 22.20 -24.05 10.50
N PHE A 349 22.82 -23.80 11.65
CA PHE A 349 24.27 -23.82 11.75
C PHE A 349 24.80 -25.23 11.51
N PRO A 350 25.92 -25.40 10.78
CA PRO A 350 26.66 -26.66 10.77
C PRO A 350 27.14 -26.99 12.19
N TYR A 351 27.49 -28.26 12.44
CA TYR A 351 28.00 -28.63 13.75
C TYR A 351 29.23 -27.83 14.09
N VAL A 352 29.05 -26.85 14.96
CA VAL A 352 30.11 -25.99 15.49
C VAL A 352 30.50 -26.54 16.84
N ASN A 353 31.77 -26.86 17.00
CA ASN A 353 32.37 -27.69 18.03
C ASN A 353 31.83 -27.41 19.46
N ALA A 354 31.87 -28.45 20.31
CA ALA A 354 31.24 -28.60 21.62
C ALA A 354 31.58 -27.55 22.71
N ASN A 355 32.46 -26.60 22.44
CA ASN A 355 32.84 -25.56 23.41
C ASN A 355 31.72 -24.53 23.72
N VAL A 356 30.61 -24.60 23.04
CA VAL A 356 29.46 -23.73 23.29
C VAL A 356 28.31 -24.53 23.94
N ASN A 357 28.59 -25.29 24.97
CA ASN A 357 27.61 -26.04 25.77
C ASN A 357 26.64 -26.94 24.97
N GLY A 358 27.05 -27.45 23.80
CA GLY A 358 26.21 -28.32 22.95
C GLY A 358 25.01 -27.64 22.32
N GLU A 359 24.94 -26.33 22.28
CA GLU A 359 23.86 -25.60 21.70
C GLU A 359 23.98 -25.58 20.16
N LEU A 360 22.86 -25.83 19.48
CA LEU A 360 22.76 -25.76 18.01
C LEU A 360 22.80 -24.33 17.46
N ARG A 361 22.48 -23.38 18.30
CA ARG A 361 22.57 -21.94 18.07
C ARG A 361 22.59 -21.19 19.40
N PRO A 362 23.14 -19.95 19.43
CA PRO A 362 23.01 -19.10 20.61
C PRO A 362 21.52 -18.82 20.92
N ARG A 363 21.11 -19.06 22.17
CA ARG A 363 19.72 -18.79 22.61
C ARG A 363 19.69 -17.73 23.70
N PRO A 364 18.87 -16.66 23.54
CA PRO A 364 18.80 -15.54 24.49
C PRO A 364 18.59 -15.96 25.94
N GLY A 365 17.74 -16.97 26.18
CA GLY A 365 17.43 -17.46 27.51
C GLY A 365 18.62 -18.01 28.28
N LYS A 366 19.67 -18.53 27.61
CA LYS A 366 20.92 -18.97 28.22
C LYS A 366 21.76 -17.83 28.82
N PHE A 367 21.60 -16.63 28.22
CA PHE A 367 22.22 -15.40 28.65
C PHE A 367 21.38 -14.61 29.64
N ARG A 368 20.18 -15.08 30.02
CA ARG A 368 19.19 -14.34 30.79
C ARG A 368 18.73 -13.04 30.09
N LEU A 369 18.85 -13.00 28.77
CA LEU A 369 18.40 -11.88 27.96
C LEU A 369 16.89 -12.01 27.68
N ASN A 370 16.18 -10.87 27.73
CA ASN A 370 14.79 -10.85 27.34
C ASN A 370 14.66 -11.15 25.84
N GLU A 371 13.74 -12.05 25.45
CA GLU A 371 13.54 -12.45 24.07
C GLU A 371 13.20 -11.27 23.14
N LYS A 372 12.47 -10.26 23.65
CA LYS A 372 12.15 -9.05 22.87
C LYS A 372 13.39 -8.22 22.59
N THR A 373 14.30 -8.09 23.56
CA THR A 373 15.58 -7.36 23.39
C THR A 373 16.47 -8.11 22.40
N ALA A 374 16.55 -9.43 22.51
CA ALA A 374 17.29 -10.27 21.57
C ALA A 374 16.72 -10.17 20.15
N ASP A 375 15.40 -10.31 19.97
CA ASP A 375 14.72 -10.20 18.67
C ASP A 375 14.93 -8.81 18.03
N ASN A 376 14.93 -7.75 18.82
CA ASN A 376 15.26 -6.41 18.31
C ASN A 376 16.72 -6.33 17.86
N PHE A 377 17.64 -6.87 18.61
CA PHE A 377 19.07 -6.91 18.26
C PHE A 377 19.29 -7.73 16.99
N GLU A 378 18.69 -8.92 16.89
CA GLU A 378 18.79 -9.80 15.71
C GLU A 378 18.22 -9.16 14.44
N LYS A 379 17.21 -8.30 14.57
CA LYS A 379 16.63 -7.47 13.49
C LYS A 379 17.41 -6.20 13.19
N GLY A 380 18.53 -5.95 13.86
CA GLY A 380 19.36 -4.77 13.65
C GLY A 380 18.76 -3.47 14.19
N LYS A 381 17.91 -3.53 15.21
CA LYS A 381 17.38 -2.35 15.89
C LYS A 381 18.33 -1.95 17.03
N THR A 382 18.34 -0.65 17.36
CA THR A 382 19.18 -0.08 18.43
C THR A 382 18.87 -0.67 19.80
N ALA A 383 19.92 -0.83 20.60
CA ALA A 383 19.92 -1.45 21.90
C ALA A 383 19.22 -0.64 23.01
N THR A 384 18.96 -1.31 24.11
CA THR A 384 18.44 -0.81 25.38
C THR A 384 19.34 0.24 26.05
N ASP A 385 18.75 1.15 26.84
CA ASP A 385 19.50 2.15 27.60
C ASP A 385 20.07 1.62 28.94
N ASN A 386 19.75 0.39 29.31
CA ASN A 386 20.19 -0.26 30.56
C ASN A 386 21.58 -0.86 30.40
N GLU A 387 22.56 -0.40 31.20
CA GLU A 387 23.97 -0.85 31.14
C GLU A 387 24.15 -2.34 31.43
N GLN A 388 23.41 -2.91 32.36
CA GLN A 388 23.47 -4.35 32.66
C GLN A 388 22.96 -5.19 31.48
N GLU A 389 21.90 -4.75 30.85
CA GLU A 389 21.36 -5.38 29.64
C GLU A 389 22.33 -5.27 28.46
N LYS A 390 23.05 -4.14 28.35
CA LYS A 390 24.13 -3.96 27.34
C LYS A 390 25.26 -4.96 27.51
N GLU A 391 25.71 -5.23 28.73
CA GLU A 391 26.80 -6.19 28.98
C GLU A 391 26.39 -7.61 28.60
N ILE A 392 25.15 -8.00 28.96
CA ILE A 392 24.60 -9.31 28.59
C ILE A 392 24.47 -9.43 27.10
N LEU A 393 23.97 -8.38 26.45
CA LEU A 393 23.82 -8.30 25.01
C LEU A 393 25.16 -8.40 24.27
N ASN A 394 26.23 -7.79 24.81
CA ASN A 394 27.56 -7.90 24.25
C ASN A 394 28.13 -9.34 24.36
N LYS A 395 27.86 -10.06 25.45
CA LYS A 395 28.22 -11.48 25.57
C LYS A 395 27.47 -12.33 24.54
N TYR A 396 26.17 -12.07 24.37
CA TYR A 396 25.34 -12.72 23.35
C TYR A 396 25.86 -12.44 21.94
N ALA A 397 26.17 -11.17 21.62
CA ALA A 397 26.70 -10.76 20.34
C ALA A 397 28.03 -11.45 19.99
N LYS A 398 28.98 -11.53 20.96
CA LYS A 398 30.27 -12.26 20.78
C LYS A 398 30.05 -13.73 20.49
N THR A 399 29.07 -14.36 21.12
CA THR A 399 28.77 -15.77 20.86
C THR A 399 28.21 -15.95 19.46
N ILE A 400 27.36 -15.03 18.99
CA ILE A 400 26.85 -15.03 17.61
C ILE A 400 28.02 -14.90 16.62
N GLU A 401 28.89 -13.93 16.84
CA GLU A 401 30.08 -13.70 15.99
C GLU A 401 30.98 -14.95 15.91
N TYR A 402 31.15 -15.66 17.02
CA TYR A 402 31.85 -16.94 17.05
C TYR A 402 31.16 -17.97 16.12
N PHE A 403 29.83 -18.13 16.21
CA PHE A 403 29.11 -19.08 15.37
C PHE A 403 29.22 -18.72 13.87
N LEU A 404 29.14 -17.45 13.53
CA LEU A 404 29.30 -16.98 12.16
C LEU A 404 30.71 -17.25 11.63
N THR A 405 31.75 -16.97 12.44
CA THR A 405 33.14 -17.17 12.09
C THR A 405 33.45 -18.68 11.88
N GLU A 406 32.97 -19.53 12.75
CA GLU A 406 33.17 -20.97 12.63
C GLU A 406 32.38 -21.54 11.41
N THR A 407 31.23 -21.03 11.12
CA THR A 407 30.47 -21.38 9.90
C THR A 407 31.24 -21.01 8.63
N GLU A 408 31.83 -19.83 8.60
CA GLU A 408 32.65 -19.39 7.46
C GLU A 408 33.91 -20.26 7.30
N LYS A 409 34.61 -20.56 8.38
CA LYS A 409 35.76 -21.48 8.38
C LYS A 409 35.38 -22.90 7.92
N TYR A 410 34.22 -23.37 8.36
CA TYR A 410 33.69 -24.67 7.92
C TYR A 410 33.53 -24.73 6.40
N PHE A 411 32.83 -23.75 5.81
CA PHE A 411 32.67 -23.71 4.36
C PHE A 411 33.99 -23.52 3.61
N GLN A 412 34.90 -22.68 4.12
CA GLN A 412 36.24 -22.52 3.55
C GLN A 412 37.05 -23.82 3.56
N SER A 413 36.96 -24.61 4.61
CA SER A 413 37.65 -25.90 4.71
C SER A 413 37.14 -26.90 3.65
N ILE A 414 35.81 -26.89 3.41
CA ILE A 414 35.20 -27.74 2.38
C ILE A 414 35.59 -27.28 0.99
N HIS A 415 35.59 -25.96 0.78
CA HIS A 415 36.01 -25.36 -0.50
C HIS A 415 37.47 -25.78 -0.84
N LYS A 416 38.38 -25.74 0.13
CA LYS A 416 39.74 -26.20 -0.05
C LYS A 416 39.81 -27.69 -0.45
N THR A 417 39.00 -28.54 0.20
CA THR A 417 38.93 -29.96 -0.15
C THR A 417 38.35 -30.16 -1.58
N ASP A 418 37.40 -29.35 -1.98
CA ASP A 418 36.82 -29.38 -3.34
C ASP A 418 37.83 -28.99 -4.41
N LEU A 419 38.72 -28.01 -4.14
CA LEU A 419 39.84 -27.64 -5.01
C LEU A 419 40.77 -28.84 -5.24
N GLU A 420 41.10 -29.59 -4.19
CA GLU A 420 41.91 -30.80 -4.29
C GLU A 420 41.22 -31.92 -5.11
N ARG A 421 39.92 -31.96 -5.12
CA ARG A 421 39.10 -32.93 -5.85
C ARG A 421 38.74 -32.52 -7.30
N GLY A 422 39.09 -31.31 -7.71
CA GLY A 422 38.92 -30.78 -9.05
C GLY A 422 37.47 -30.45 -9.42
N ARG A 423 36.58 -30.26 -8.44
CA ARG A 423 35.23 -29.72 -8.67
C ARG A 423 34.87 -28.77 -7.54
N THR A 424 34.57 -27.54 -7.90
CA THR A 424 34.32 -26.44 -6.98
C THR A 424 32.89 -25.88 -7.17
N ILE A 425 32.45 -25.03 -6.28
CA ILE A 425 31.18 -24.28 -6.40
C ILE A 425 31.13 -23.40 -7.65
N PHE A 426 32.31 -22.96 -8.16
CA PHE A 426 32.36 -22.17 -9.39
C PHE A 426 31.99 -23.00 -10.62
N ASP A 427 32.33 -24.30 -10.63
CA ASP A 427 31.91 -25.23 -11.67
C ASP A 427 30.38 -25.41 -11.61
N ASP A 428 29.81 -25.52 -10.40
CA ASP A 428 28.38 -25.63 -10.21
C ASP A 428 27.64 -24.36 -10.67
N LEU A 429 28.16 -23.19 -10.35
CA LEU A 429 27.60 -21.90 -10.78
C LEU A 429 27.64 -21.76 -12.32
N ASN A 430 28.71 -22.22 -12.96
CA ASN A 430 28.86 -22.17 -14.41
C ASN A 430 27.92 -23.17 -15.11
N ASP A 431 27.79 -24.39 -14.58
CA ASP A 431 26.84 -25.39 -15.10
C ASP A 431 25.40 -24.86 -14.98
N PHE A 432 25.06 -24.32 -13.82
CA PHE A 432 23.75 -23.70 -13.62
C PHE A 432 23.49 -22.55 -14.60
N LYS A 433 24.48 -21.65 -14.78
CA LYS A 433 24.37 -20.51 -15.71
C LYS A 433 24.19 -20.99 -17.15
N THR A 434 24.94 -21.99 -17.56
CA THR A 434 24.87 -22.52 -18.94
C THR A 434 23.53 -23.18 -19.23
N GLY A 435 23.01 -23.96 -18.29
CA GLY A 435 21.73 -24.67 -18.43
C GLY A 435 20.50 -23.85 -17.97
N PHE A 436 20.67 -22.62 -17.50
CA PHE A 436 19.63 -21.86 -16.78
C PHE A 436 18.29 -21.82 -17.48
N ASN A 437 18.26 -21.37 -18.75
CA ASN A 437 17.02 -21.28 -19.51
C ASN A 437 16.66 -22.56 -20.28
N SER A 438 17.66 -23.29 -20.74
CA SER A 438 17.47 -24.42 -21.67
C SER A 438 17.17 -25.75 -20.96
N VAL A 439 17.82 -26.01 -19.82
CA VAL A 439 17.72 -27.27 -19.09
C VAL A 439 16.92 -27.14 -17.81
N PHE A 440 17.17 -26.06 -17.06
CA PHE A 440 16.62 -25.90 -15.71
C PHE A 440 15.39 -24.98 -15.67
N ASN A 441 14.92 -24.45 -16.80
CA ASN A 441 13.76 -23.56 -16.90
C ASN A 441 13.77 -22.38 -15.91
N GLY A 442 14.96 -21.85 -15.61
CA GLY A 442 15.13 -20.76 -14.66
C GLY A 442 14.94 -21.14 -13.19
N GLU A 443 15.03 -22.43 -12.84
CA GLU A 443 14.79 -22.90 -11.49
C GLU A 443 16.02 -23.57 -10.88
N PHE A 444 16.48 -23.10 -9.73
CA PHE A 444 17.62 -23.68 -9.03
C PHE A 444 17.39 -25.13 -8.59
N LEU A 445 16.17 -25.45 -8.12
CA LEU A 445 15.86 -26.79 -7.62
C LEU A 445 16.05 -27.87 -8.71
N LYS A 446 15.65 -27.56 -9.95
CA LYS A 446 15.88 -28.47 -11.10
C LYS A 446 17.35 -28.74 -11.36
N TYR A 447 18.21 -27.73 -11.17
CA TYR A 447 19.65 -27.96 -11.22
C TYR A 447 20.11 -28.82 -10.06
N TYR A 448 19.69 -28.51 -8.83
CA TYR A 448 20.13 -29.23 -7.65
C TYR A 448 19.74 -30.72 -7.69
N GLU A 449 18.53 -31.04 -8.15
CA GLU A 449 18.00 -32.41 -8.27
C GLU A 449 18.46 -33.14 -9.54
N SER A 450 19.13 -32.48 -10.48
CA SER A 450 19.62 -33.09 -11.73
C SER A 450 20.81 -34.04 -11.51
N ASP A 451 21.10 -34.86 -12.54
CA ASP A 451 22.26 -35.77 -12.54
C ASP A 451 23.62 -35.11 -12.70
N TYR A 452 23.67 -33.78 -12.79
CA TYR A 452 24.93 -33.05 -12.80
C TYR A 452 25.71 -33.31 -11.51
N LYS A 453 27.03 -33.56 -11.63
CA LYS A 453 27.91 -33.68 -10.46
C LYS A 453 27.90 -32.36 -9.68
N LYS A 454 27.76 -32.40 -8.38
CA LYS A 454 27.79 -31.24 -7.48
C LYS A 454 29.10 -31.22 -6.69
N SER A 455 29.59 -30.02 -6.38
CA SER A 455 30.65 -29.86 -5.37
C SER A 455 30.12 -30.25 -3.98
N ARG A 456 31.03 -30.60 -3.11
CA ARG A 456 30.67 -30.89 -1.71
C ARG A 456 30.22 -29.61 -1.00
N LEU A 457 30.83 -28.48 -1.31
CA LEU A 457 30.44 -27.18 -0.76
C LEU A 457 28.98 -26.85 -1.11
N LEU A 458 28.55 -27.01 -2.34
CA LEU A 458 27.15 -26.82 -2.72
C LEU A 458 26.21 -27.68 -1.87
N THR A 459 26.55 -28.95 -1.68
CA THR A 459 25.74 -29.88 -0.87
C THR A 459 25.66 -29.42 0.59
N GLU A 460 26.75 -28.99 1.18
CA GLU A 460 26.76 -28.52 2.58
C GLU A 460 26.09 -27.16 2.75
N MET A 461 26.22 -26.27 1.80
CA MET A 461 25.46 -25.02 1.77
C MET A 461 23.96 -25.30 1.71
N TYR A 462 23.52 -26.23 0.85
CA TYR A 462 22.12 -26.64 0.76
C TYR A 462 21.65 -27.33 2.04
N ASN A 463 22.49 -28.16 2.67
CA ASN A 463 22.18 -28.81 3.93
C ASN A 463 21.87 -27.82 5.04
N CYS A 464 22.60 -26.69 5.11
CA CYS A 464 22.37 -25.65 6.10
C CYS A 464 21.23 -24.69 5.71
N SER A 465 21.06 -24.39 4.42
CA SER A 465 20.02 -23.49 3.93
C SER A 465 19.73 -23.65 2.44
N PRO A 466 18.69 -24.39 2.06
CA PRO A 466 18.20 -24.43 0.69
C PRO A 466 17.89 -23.04 0.13
N LYS A 467 17.30 -22.14 0.94
CA LYS A 467 16.95 -20.78 0.54
C LYS A 467 18.17 -19.94 0.16
N MET A 468 19.16 -19.85 1.06
CA MET A 468 20.35 -19.00 0.83
C MET A 468 21.17 -19.54 -0.33
N THR A 469 21.23 -20.86 -0.49
CA THR A 469 21.88 -21.49 -1.65
C THR A 469 21.17 -21.11 -2.94
N ALA A 470 19.86 -21.27 -3.01
CA ALA A 470 19.06 -20.88 -4.18
C ALA A 470 19.20 -19.39 -4.51
N ILE A 471 19.11 -18.50 -3.50
CA ILE A 471 19.28 -17.05 -3.68
C ILE A 471 20.66 -16.72 -4.25
N THR A 472 21.72 -17.38 -3.77
CA THR A 472 23.08 -17.18 -4.25
C THR A 472 23.21 -17.54 -5.72
N PHE A 473 22.72 -18.70 -6.13
CA PHE A 473 22.75 -19.16 -7.51
C PHE A 473 21.90 -18.29 -8.44
N MET A 474 20.70 -17.91 -8.01
CA MET A 474 19.81 -17.02 -8.77
C MET A 474 20.42 -15.62 -8.91
N SER A 475 21.07 -15.09 -7.87
CA SER A 475 21.76 -13.81 -7.91
C SER A 475 22.94 -13.82 -8.88
N PHE A 476 23.66 -14.96 -8.96
CA PHE A 476 24.79 -15.12 -9.87
C PHE A 476 24.36 -15.01 -11.35
N VAL A 477 23.25 -15.62 -11.72
CA VAL A 477 22.74 -15.61 -13.10
C VAL A 477 21.91 -14.38 -13.44
N SER A 478 21.68 -13.48 -12.48
CA SER A 478 20.90 -12.27 -12.73
C SER A 478 21.49 -11.41 -13.84
N PRO A 479 20.70 -10.92 -14.80
CA PRO A 479 21.19 -10.06 -15.88
C PRO A 479 21.53 -8.64 -15.41
N GLY A 480 21.29 -8.31 -14.15
CA GLY A 480 21.56 -6.99 -13.58
C GLY A 480 21.48 -6.96 -12.07
N LYS A 481 21.10 -5.81 -11.53
CA LYS A 481 21.07 -5.57 -10.09
C LYS A 481 20.05 -6.44 -9.36
N VAL A 482 20.41 -6.84 -8.15
CA VAL A 482 19.65 -7.75 -7.29
C VAL A 482 19.36 -7.09 -5.95
N MET A 483 18.13 -7.21 -5.48
CA MET A 483 17.72 -6.87 -4.12
C MET A 483 17.42 -8.15 -3.33
N ILE A 484 18.03 -8.31 -2.17
CA ILE A 484 17.73 -9.40 -1.23
C ILE A 484 17.12 -8.79 0.03
N TYR A 485 16.00 -9.31 0.48
CA TYR A 485 15.33 -8.87 1.69
C TYR A 485 15.24 -9.99 2.71
N SER A 486 15.65 -9.69 3.95
CA SER A 486 15.44 -10.55 5.12
C SER A 486 14.93 -9.75 6.32
N ASN A 487 14.05 -10.36 7.11
CA ASN A 487 13.61 -9.79 8.39
C ASN A 487 14.70 -9.81 9.46
N TYR A 488 15.73 -10.62 9.26
CA TYR A 488 16.83 -10.84 10.19
C TYR A 488 18.14 -10.26 9.64
N VAL A 489 18.95 -9.68 10.50
CA VAL A 489 20.26 -9.10 10.14
C VAL A 489 21.39 -9.99 10.65
N VAL A 490 21.41 -10.23 11.96
CA VAL A 490 22.57 -10.78 12.68
C VAL A 490 22.67 -12.30 12.59
N MET A 491 21.55 -13.00 12.73
CA MET A 491 21.50 -14.47 12.67
C MET A 491 20.43 -14.92 11.72
N GLU A 492 20.70 -16.04 11.05
CA GLU A 492 19.83 -16.67 10.06
C GLU A 492 19.27 -15.66 9.01
N GLY A 493 20.01 -14.55 8.80
CA GLY A 493 19.63 -13.47 7.91
C GLY A 493 20.80 -12.92 7.10
N ILE A 494 20.96 -11.59 7.06
CA ILE A 494 21.93 -10.89 6.19
C ILE A 494 23.37 -11.32 6.49
N ASP A 495 23.79 -11.45 7.77
CA ASP A 495 25.15 -11.81 8.10
C ASP A 495 25.54 -13.22 7.63
N VAL A 496 24.62 -14.17 7.68
CA VAL A 496 24.81 -15.50 7.11
C VAL A 496 24.80 -15.46 5.58
N MET A 497 23.88 -14.68 4.99
CA MET A 497 23.81 -14.54 3.53
C MET A 497 25.12 -14.01 2.95
N LYS A 498 25.83 -13.10 3.64
CA LYS A 498 27.17 -12.63 3.22
C LYS A 498 28.16 -13.77 3.11
N ILE A 499 28.13 -14.75 4.03
CA ILE A 499 29.00 -15.93 3.97
C ILE A 499 28.72 -16.70 2.69
N TYR A 500 27.45 -16.95 2.35
CA TYR A 500 27.05 -17.63 1.11
C TYR A 500 27.51 -16.90 -0.14
N LEU A 501 27.32 -15.57 -0.17
CA LEU A 501 27.73 -14.75 -1.30
C LEU A 501 29.24 -14.77 -1.50
N ARG A 502 30.04 -14.72 -0.43
CA ARG A 502 31.50 -14.81 -0.50
C ARG A 502 31.99 -16.16 -1.07
N GLN A 503 31.29 -17.26 -0.73
CA GLN A 503 31.63 -18.58 -1.32
C GLN A 503 31.39 -18.62 -2.83
N ALA A 504 30.45 -17.82 -3.34
CA ALA A 504 30.14 -17.70 -4.77
C ALA A 504 31.00 -16.63 -5.50
N GLY A 505 32.00 -16.06 -4.83
CA GLY A 505 32.90 -15.06 -5.40
C GLY A 505 32.39 -13.62 -5.40
N PHE A 506 31.31 -13.32 -4.67
CA PHE A 506 30.89 -11.94 -4.46
C PHE A 506 31.70 -11.27 -3.35
N ASN A 507 32.09 -10.02 -3.56
CA ASN A 507 32.91 -9.25 -2.62
C ASN A 507 32.08 -8.19 -1.89
N ASP A 508 32.45 -7.87 -0.67
CA ASP A 508 31.89 -6.72 0.04
C ASP A 508 32.39 -5.44 -0.63
N TYR A 509 31.48 -4.74 -1.31
CA TYR A 509 31.82 -3.54 -2.09
C TYR A 509 32.27 -2.36 -1.23
N THR A 510 31.96 -2.37 0.06
CA THR A 510 32.43 -1.34 1.00
C THR A 510 33.92 -1.51 1.36
N ILE A 511 34.43 -2.75 1.24
CA ILE A 511 35.82 -3.12 1.54
C ILE A 511 36.67 -3.17 0.26
N SER A 512 36.20 -3.91 -0.73
CA SER A 512 36.85 -4.07 -2.05
C SER A 512 35.93 -3.54 -3.13
N LYS A 513 36.41 -2.57 -3.94
CA LYS A 513 35.64 -1.98 -5.03
C LYS A 513 35.69 -2.82 -6.32
N ASP A 514 35.94 -4.10 -6.21
CA ASP A 514 35.99 -5.02 -7.33
C ASP A 514 34.60 -5.30 -7.91
N ASN A 515 34.58 -5.87 -9.12
CA ASN A 515 33.35 -6.29 -9.79
C ASN A 515 32.61 -7.37 -8.98
N MET A 516 31.29 -7.52 -9.17
CA MET A 516 30.41 -8.44 -8.44
C MET A 516 30.30 -8.13 -6.94
N GLY A 517 30.24 -6.84 -6.60
CA GLY A 517 30.09 -6.42 -5.23
C GLY A 517 28.69 -6.64 -4.64
N PHE A 518 28.62 -6.88 -3.34
CA PHE A 518 27.38 -6.74 -2.56
C PHE A 518 27.52 -5.62 -1.53
N CYS A 519 26.40 -5.07 -1.11
CA CYS A 519 26.34 -4.08 -0.02
C CYS A 519 25.11 -4.33 0.87
N GLU A 520 25.17 -3.76 2.06
CA GLU A 520 24.11 -3.89 3.07
C GLU A 520 23.43 -2.55 3.30
N TYR A 521 22.11 -2.58 3.59
CA TYR A 521 21.35 -1.38 3.93
C TYR A 521 20.33 -1.71 5.01
N HIS A 522 20.70 -1.48 6.27
CA HIS A 522 19.88 -1.80 7.46
C HIS A 522 20.14 -0.85 8.62
N GLY A 523 19.39 -1.00 9.72
CA GLY A 523 19.38 -0.05 10.84
C GLY A 523 20.70 0.05 11.63
N ARG A 524 21.61 -0.95 11.54
CA ARG A 524 22.92 -0.92 12.21
C ARG A 524 23.97 -0.10 11.46
N ILE A 525 23.68 0.25 10.20
CA ILE A 525 24.58 1.09 9.39
C ILE A 525 24.25 2.56 9.66
N ASP A 526 25.27 3.38 9.82
CA ASP A 526 25.11 4.82 10.03
C ASP A 526 24.31 5.48 8.89
N GLN A 527 23.59 6.54 9.22
CA GLN A 527 22.70 7.20 8.26
C GLN A 527 23.44 7.77 7.06
N ASN A 528 24.64 8.35 7.29
CA ASN A 528 25.46 8.91 6.21
C ASN A 528 25.97 7.81 5.27
N ASP A 529 26.38 6.68 5.83
CA ASP A 529 26.86 5.55 5.03
C ASP A 529 25.72 4.90 4.27
N ARG A 530 24.51 4.81 4.83
CA ARG A 530 23.30 4.38 4.09
C ARG A 530 23.05 5.25 2.86
N VAL A 531 23.20 6.57 2.98
CA VAL A 531 23.05 7.50 1.84
C VAL A 531 24.11 7.24 0.77
N LYS A 532 25.38 7.04 1.16
CA LYS A 532 26.48 6.71 0.25
C LYS A 532 26.21 5.39 -0.50
N ILE A 533 25.81 4.34 0.24
CA ILE A 533 25.50 3.01 -0.31
C ILE A 533 24.36 3.12 -1.33
N LYS A 534 23.27 3.82 -0.99
CA LYS A 534 22.17 4.03 -1.90
C LYS A 534 22.60 4.74 -3.18
N ASN A 535 23.36 5.82 -3.06
CA ASN A 535 23.82 6.60 -4.21
C ASN A 535 24.74 5.77 -5.11
N MET A 536 25.66 5.01 -4.51
CA MET A 536 26.57 4.11 -5.20
C MET A 536 25.81 3.00 -5.96
N PHE A 537 24.85 2.33 -5.31
CA PHE A 537 24.04 1.31 -5.95
C PHE A 537 23.22 1.87 -7.12
N ASN A 538 22.72 3.10 -6.99
CA ASN A 538 21.90 3.78 -7.99
C ASN A 538 22.73 4.54 -9.04
N ASP A 539 24.06 4.52 -8.96
CA ASP A 539 24.95 5.23 -9.89
C ASP A 539 24.68 4.82 -11.34
N LYS A 540 24.73 5.80 -12.26
CA LYS A 540 24.53 5.58 -13.70
C LYS A 540 25.55 4.62 -14.32
N ASN A 541 26.78 4.55 -13.76
CA ASN A 541 27.78 3.59 -14.19
C ASN A 541 27.54 2.17 -13.62
N ASN A 542 26.49 1.99 -12.83
CA ASN A 542 26.13 0.71 -12.22
C ASN A 542 24.73 0.22 -12.66
N ILE A 543 24.22 0.64 -13.82
CA ILE A 543 22.87 0.27 -14.30
C ILE A 543 22.67 -1.25 -14.31
N TYR A 544 23.66 -1.99 -14.81
CA TYR A 544 23.64 -3.45 -14.91
C TYR A 544 24.27 -4.17 -13.70
N GLY A 545 24.66 -3.45 -12.64
CA GLY A 545 25.24 -4.06 -11.44
C GLY A 545 26.67 -4.60 -11.63
N THR A 546 27.43 -4.03 -12.53
CA THR A 546 28.81 -4.46 -12.82
C THR A 546 29.75 -4.22 -11.65
N ARG A 547 29.50 -3.18 -10.86
CA ARG A 547 30.28 -2.81 -9.66
C ARG A 547 29.64 -3.42 -8.40
N CYS A 548 28.51 -2.89 -8.00
CA CYS A 548 27.70 -3.39 -6.90
C CYS A 548 26.45 -4.07 -7.45
N LYS A 549 26.44 -5.40 -7.47
CA LYS A 549 25.37 -6.19 -8.06
C LYS A 549 24.22 -6.41 -7.08
N ILE A 550 24.54 -6.62 -5.81
CA ILE A 550 23.56 -7.04 -4.79
C ILE A 550 23.44 -5.98 -3.71
N ILE A 551 22.21 -5.65 -3.34
CA ILE A 551 21.89 -4.90 -2.13
C ILE A 551 21.03 -5.73 -1.20
N MET A 552 21.40 -5.84 0.07
CA MET A 552 20.65 -6.56 1.09
C MET A 552 19.94 -5.60 2.02
N LEU A 553 18.64 -5.79 2.20
CA LEU A 553 17.76 -4.91 2.97
C LEU A 553 17.15 -5.62 4.18
N SER A 554 16.96 -4.87 5.27
CA SER A 554 16.16 -5.29 6.41
C SER A 554 14.93 -4.38 6.64
N PRO A 555 13.96 -4.78 7.49
CA PRO A 555 12.77 -3.99 7.77
C PRO A 555 13.02 -2.55 8.24
N SER A 556 14.05 -2.33 9.06
CA SER A 556 14.36 -1.02 9.62
C SER A 556 14.89 -0.01 8.60
N ALA A 557 15.28 -0.49 7.43
CA ALA A 557 15.89 0.32 6.38
C ALA A 557 15.00 0.47 5.13
N THR A 558 13.83 -0.16 5.12
CA THR A 558 12.95 -0.13 3.94
C THR A 558 12.16 1.17 3.79
N GLU A 559 12.03 1.99 4.80
CA GLU A 559 11.35 3.27 4.69
C GLU A 559 12.28 4.32 4.03
N GLY A 560 11.78 5.02 3.00
CA GLY A 560 12.50 6.12 2.33
C GLY A 560 13.53 5.73 1.25
N ILE A 561 13.84 4.44 1.04
CA ILE A 561 14.75 4.04 -0.03
C ILE A 561 14.01 3.84 -1.37
N GLN A 562 14.66 4.26 -2.45
CA GLN A 562 14.30 3.90 -3.83
C GLN A 562 15.53 3.30 -4.50
N LEU A 563 15.35 2.13 -5.09
CA LEU A 563 16.38 1.44 -5.87
C LEU A 563 16.05 1.58 -7.36
N LEU A 564 17.10 1.77 -8.18
CA LEU A 564 16.94 1.95 -9.62
C LEU A 564 17.48 0.74 -10.38
N ASN A 565 16.79 0.37 -11.46
CA ASN A 565 17.22 -0.66 -12.41
C ASN A 565 17.44 -2.05 -11.78
N VAL A 566 16.63 -2.43 -10.79
CA VAL A 566 16.67 -3.75 -10.17
C VAL A 566 16.08 -4.79 -11.14
N ARG A 567 16.73 -5.93 -11.32
CA ARG A 567 16.29 -7.00 -12.23
C ARG A 567 15.76 -8.23 -11.49
N GLN A 568 16.20 -8.44 -10.26
CA GLN A 568 15.71 -9.52 -9.40
C GLN A 568 15.50 -9.01 -7.97
N GLU A 569 14.42 -9.47 -7.37
CA GLU A 569 14.10 -9.27 -5.96
C GLU A 569 13.92 -10.63 -5.28
N HIS A 570 14.66 -10.86 -4.22
CA HIS A 570 14.62 -12.09 -3.44
C HIS A 570 14.06 -11.80 -2.04
N ILE A 571 12.85 -12.28 -1.78
CA ILE A 571 12.21 -12.21 -0.45
C ILE A 571 12.51 -13.53 0.26
N MET A 572 13.47 -13.49 1.17
CA MET A 572 14.04 -14.71 1.78
C MET A 572 13.04 -15.49 2.62
N GLU A 573 12.14 -14.78 3.34
CA GLU A 573 11.14 -15.42 4.18
C GLU A 573 9.79 -14.71 4.15
N PRO A 574 8.69 -15.43 4.39
CA PRO A 574 7.36 -14.86 4.55
C PRO A 574 7.27 -13.93 5.77
N TYR A 575 6.32 -13.03 5.75
CA TYR A 575 6.00 -12.16 6.87
C TYR A 575 4.51 -12.25 7.25
N TRP A 576 4.16 -11.89 8.47
CA TRP A 576 2.81 -11.98 9.03
C TRP A 576 1.74 -11.14 8.32
N THR A 577 2.16 -10.20 7.49
CA THR A 577 1.28 -9.33 6.68
C THR A 577 1.83 -9.18 5.27
N GLU A 578 0.99 -9.40 4.29
CA GLU A 578 1.31 -9.29 2.86
C GLU A 578 1.67 -7.85 2.47
N VAL A 579 1.01 -6.87 3.08
CA VAL A 579 1.27 -5.44 2.84
C VAL A 579 2.74 -5.09 3.04
N ARG A 580 3.40 -5.67 4.05
CA ARG A 580 4.82 -5.42 4.28
C ARG A 580 5.70 -5.95 3.16
N ILE A 581 5.40 -7.14 2.67
CA ILE A 581 6.12 -7.72 1.52
C ILE A 581 5.93 -6.86 0.28
N GLN A 582 4.71 -6.41 0.01
CA GLN A 582 4.42 -5.49 -1.11
C GLN A 582 5.18 -4.16 -0.97
N GLN A 583 5.28 -3.60 0.25
CA GLN A 583 6.06 -2.39 0.50
C GLN A 583 7.55 -2.60 0.22
N VAL A 584 8.09 -3.77 0.52
CA VAL A 584 9.48 -4.14 0.20
C VAL A 584 9.68 -4.24 -1.30
N MET A 585 8.86 -5.02 -2.00
CA MET A 585 8.90 -5.15 -3.47
C MET A 585 8.78 -3.79 -4.16
N GLY A 586 7.94 -2.90 -3.63
CA GLY A 586 7.82 -1.53 -4.12
C GLY A 586 9.08 -0.66 -3.93
N ARG A 587 10.18 -1.13 -3.34
CA ARG A 587 11.44 -0.39 -3.26
C ARG A 587 12.29 -0.48 -4.53
N GLY A 588 12.29 -1.62 -5.17
CA GLY A 588 12.94 -1.82 -6.47
C GLY A 588 12.02 -1.51 -7.66
N ILE A 589 10.71 -1.47 -7.44
CA ILE A 589 9.71 -1.27 -8.50
C ILE A 589 8.90 0.00 -8.21
N ARG A 590 9.42 1.13 -8.64
CA ARG A 590 8.74 2.42 -8.57
C ARG A 590 8.49 3.00 -9.95
N GLN A 591 7.66 4.04 -10.00
CA GLN A 591 7.42 4.80 -11.22
C GLN A 591 8.75 5.20 -11.86
N CYS A 592 8.95 4.79 -13.10
CA CYS A 592 10.12 5.06 -13.92
C CYS A 592 11.48 4.72 -13.26
N SER A 593 11.50 3.79 -12.29
CA SER A 593 12.75 3.34 -11.69
C SER A 593 13.67 2.57 -12.64
N HIS A 594 13.17 2.16 -13.80
CA HIS A 594 13.88 1.42 -14.84
C HIS A 594 14.06 2.20 -16.13
N LYS A 595 13.89 3.52 -16.10
CA LYS A 595 13.94 4.37 -17.30
C LYS A 595 15.28 4.32 -18.05
N ASP A 596 16.37 4.02 -17.32
CA ASP A 596 17.71 3.95 -17.91
C ASP A 596 17.96 2.62 -18.65
N LEU A 597 17.05 1.65 -18.55
CA LEU A 597 17.08 0.39 -19.29
C LEU A 597 16.23 0.49 -20.57
N PRO A 598 16.61 -0.24 -21.64
CA PRO A 598 15.73 -0.45 -22.80
C PRO A 598 14.36 -0.96 -22.37
N MET A 599 13.28 -0.57 -23.03
CA MET A 599 11.91 -0.96 -22.67
C MET A 599 11.72 -2.48 -22.59
N SER A 600 12.35 -3.23 -23.51
CA SER A 600 12.33 -4.71 -23.51
C SER A 600 12.98 -5.34 -22.28
N GLU A 601 13.87 -4.63 -21.62
CA GLU A 601 14.58 -5.10 -20.43
C GLU A 601 13.94 -4.68 -19.11
N ARG A 602 12.88 -3.85 -19.11
CA ARG A 602 12.19 -3.38 -17.91
C ARG A 602 11.32 -4.48 -17.30
N VAL A 603 11.97 -5.56 -16.88
CA VAL A 603 11.35 -6.73 -16.23
C VAL A 603 12.05 -7.00 -14.92
N VAL A 604 11.27 -7.18 -13.84
CA VAL A 604 11.76 -7.56 -12.52
C VAL A 604 11.20 -8.93 -12.15
N ASN A 605 12.09 -9.88 -11.98
CA ASN A 605 11.74 -11.21 -11.44
C ASN A 605 11.74 -11.14 -9.90
N ILE A 606 10.60 -11.44 -9.30
CA ILE A 606 10.42 -11.43 -7.85
C ILE A 606 10.31 -12.87 -7.37
N TYR A 607 11.23 -13.30 -6.51
CA TYR A 607 11.25 -14.65 -5.96
C TYR A 607 10.88 -14.59 -4.48
N ARG A 608 9.82 -15.32 -4.12
CA ARG A 608 9.35 -15.46 -2.73
C ARG A 608 9.65 -16.86 -2.26
N TYR A 609 10.57 -16.98 -1.32
CA TYR A 609 11.08 -18.26 -0.86
C TYR A 609 10.33 -18.76 0.38
N LYS A 610 10.09 -20.06 0.41
CA LYS A 610 9.70 -20.78 1.62
C LYS A 610 10.28 -22.19 1.58
N VAL A 611 10.61 -22.73 2.74
CA VAL A 611 10.94 -24.14 2.85
C VAL A 611 9.70 -24.96 3.12
N VAL A 612 9.71 -26.19 2.62
CA VAL A 612 8.68 -27.21 2.87
C VAL A 612 9.34 -28.42 3.53
N LYS A 613 8.56 -29.17 4.31
CA LYS A 613 9.08 -30.43 4.87
C LYS A 613 9.38 -31.42 3.75
N PRO A 614 10.41 -32.29 3.90
CA PRO A 614 10.72 -33.28 2.90
C PRO A 614 9.58 -34.32 2.75
N SER A 615 9.55 -35.02 1.63
CA SER A 615 8.52 -36.02 1.36
C SER A 615 8.55 -37.18 2.37
N ASN A 616 9.75 -37.58 2.83
CA ASN A 616 9.97 -38.63 3.83
C ASN A 616 9.92 -38.03 5.24
N LEU A 617 8.70 -37.90 5.79
CA LEU A 617 8.52 -37.36 7.14
C LEU A 617 8.82 -38.41 8.19
N ASP A 618 9.38 -37.96 9.33
CA ASP A 618 9.40 -38.75 10.57
C ASP A 618 7.97 -39.21 10.90
N PRO A 619 7.74 -40.53 11.17
CA PRO A 619 6.41 -41.04 11.53
C PRO A 619 5.76 -40.28 12.69
N ASP A 620 6.56 -39.76 13.62
CA ASP A 620 6.10 -38.99 14.79
C ASP A 620 5.80 -37.53 14.47
N ASP A 621 6.02 -37.07 13.24
CA ASP A 621 5.72 -35.70 12.83
C ASP A 621 4.25 -35.56 12.42
N THR A 622 3.46 -35.04 13.36
CA THR A 622 2.02 -34.78 13.15
C THR A 622 1.75 -33.44 12.43
N VAL A 623 2.74 -32.51 12.43
CA VAL A 623 2.61 -31.21 11.81
C VAL A 623 3.13 -31.26 10.38
N ARG A 624 2.23 -31.18 9.40
CA ARG A 624 2.58 -31.35 7.98
C ARG A 624 3.20 -30.12 7.32
N ILE A 625 3.03 -28.94 7.91
CA ILE A 625 3.46 -27.66 7.33
C ILE A 625 4.60 -27.05 8.14
N THR A 626 5.49 -26.36 7.45
CA THR A 626 6.55 -25.57 8.09
C THR A 626 6.01 -24.25 8.65
N THR A 627 6.81 -23.60 9.48
CA THR A 627 6.48 -22.27 9.98
C THR A 627 6.42 -21.23 8.86
N ASP A 628 7.24 -21.37 7.80
CA ASP A 628 7.13 -20.50 6.61
C ASP A 628 5.76 -20.63 5.93
N GLN A 629 5.32 -21.86 5.68
CA GLN A 629 3.98 -22.12 5.11
C GLN A 629 2.88 -21.55 5.99
N TYR A 630 2.95 -21.78 7.30
CA TYR A 630 1.98 -21.26 8.25
C TYR A 630 1.90 -19.71 8.23
N VAL A 631 3.06 -19.04 8.23
CA VAL A 631 3.11 -17.57 8.22
C VAL A 631 2.58 -17.02 6.90
N GLU A 632 2.93 -17.64 5.78
CA GLU A 632 2.40 -17.23 4.46
C GLU A 632 0.89 -17.43 4.36
N ASP A 633 0.37 -18.56 4.81
CA ASP A 633 -1.08 -18.84 4.80
C ASP A 633 -1.85 -17.84 5.66
N GLN A 634 -1.32 -17.53 6.85
CA GLN A 634 -1.91 -16.51 7.71
C GLN A 634 -1.86 -15.11 7.07
N ALA A 635 -0.76 -14.75 6.42
CA ALA A 635 -0.63 -13.47 5.73
C ALA A 635 -1.61 -13.37 4.55
N LYS A 636 -1.75 -14.43 3.74
CA LYS A 636 -2.70 -14.49 2.61
C LYS A 636 -4.16 -14.42 3.08
N ALA A 637 -4.51 -15.15 4.14
CA ALA A 637 -5.86 -15.09 4.71
C ALA A 637 -6.22 -13.68 5.18
N LYS A 638 -5.30 -13.02 5.90
CA LYS A 638 -5.48 -11.61 6.32
C LYS A 638 -5.58 -10.66 5.13
N ALA A 639 -4.73 -10.83 4.13
CA ALA A 639 -4.73 -9.99 2.94
C ALA A 639 -6.04 -10.12 2.16
N ASN A 640 -6.56 -11.32 1.97
CA ASN A 640 -7.84 -11.57 1.30
C ASN A 640 -9.00 -10.91 2.05
N LEU A 641 -9.02 -11.04 3.39
CA LEU A 641 -10.03 -10.38 4.21
C LEU A 641 -9.98 -8.86 4.04
N ILE A 642 -8.80 -8.26 4.18
CA ILE A 642 -8.62 -6.81 4.03
C ILE A 642 -8.95 -6.36 2.61
N GLU A 643 -8.50 -7.06 1.57
CA GLU A 643 -8.77 -6.70 0.17
C GLU A 643 -10.28 -6.72 -0.14
N SER A 644 -11.05 -7.58 0.51
CA SER A 644 -12.51 -7.57 0.36
C SER A 644 -13.16 -6.25 0.81
N PHE A 645 -12.60 -5.60 1.85
CA PHE A 645 -12.98 -4.26 2.29
C PHE A 645 -12.41 -3.16 1.40
N LEU A 646 -11.14 -3.26 1.02
CA LEU A 646 -10.50 -2.27 0.14
C LEU A 646 -11.17 -2.22 -1.24
N SER A 647 -11.59 -3.37 -1.78
CA SER A 647 -12.38 -3.43 -3.00
C SER A 647 -13.72 -2.68 -2.85
N ALA A 648 -14.40 -2.85 -1.72
CA ALA A 648 -15.62 -2.10 -1.43
C ALA A 648 -15.38 -0.59 -1.33
N MET A 649 -14.22 -0.18 -0.79
CA MET A 649 -13.82 1.23 -0.71
C MET A 649 -13.52 1.84 -2.09
N LYS A 650 -12.86 1.09 -2.99
CA LYS A 650 -12.59 1.53 -4.37
C LYS A 650 -13.89 1.79 -5.14
N GLU A 651 -14.88 0.90 -4.98
CA GLU A 651 -16.19 1.03 -5.64
C GLU A 651 -16.96 2.27 -5.18
N VAL A 652 -16.86 2.64 -3.89
CA VAL A 652 -17.61 3.76 -3.30
C VAL A 652 -16.82 5.07 -3.28
N ALA A 653 -15.61 5.08 -3.85
CA ALA A 653 -14.82 6.30 -3.94
C ALA A 653 -15.57 7.42 -4.67
N ILE A 654 -15.45 8.63 -4.15
CA ILE A 654 -16.16 9.81 -4.67
C ILE A 654 -15.81 10.11 -6.14
N ASP A 655 -14.58 9.78 -6.51
CA ASP A 655 -13.96 10.01 -7.82
C ASP A 655 -13.94 8.76 -8.71
N CYS A 656 -14.67 7.70 -8.33
CA CYS A 656 -14.68 6.45 -9.07
C CYS A 656 -15.00 6.65 -10.56
N GLU A 657 -16.03 7.40 -10.89
CA GLU A 657 -16.41 7.67 -12.29
C GLU A 657 -15.47 8.69 -12.97
N LEU A 658 -14.87 9.62 -12.22
CA LEU A 658 -13.94 10.62 -12.75
C LEU A 658 -12.60 10.02 -13.16
N PHE A 659 -12.13 9.03 -12.42
CA PHE A 659 -10.79 8.48 -12.60
C PHE A 659 -10.78 7.03 -13.10
N LYS A 660 -11.93 6.51 -13.54
CA LYS A 660 -12.08 5.11 -13.98
C LYS A 660 -11.12 4.71 -15.09
N GLU A 661 -10.87 5.59 -16.05
CA GLU A 661 -9.97 5.32 -17.19
C GLU A 661 -8.53 5.00 -16.73
N HIS A 662 -8.12 5.55 -15.59
CA HIS A 662 -6.83 5.24 -14.96
C HIS A 662 -6.94 4.11 -13.95
N ASN A 663 -7.93 4.18 -13.06
CA ASN A 663 -8.06 3.23 -11.95
C ASN A 663 -8.39 1.80 -12.40
N MET A 664 -9.08 1.65 -13.54
CA MET A 664 -9.52 0.36 -14.06
C MET A 664 -8.63 -0.20 -15.17
N MET A 665 -7.43 0.33 -15.39
CA MET A 665 -6.49 -0.18 -16.39
C MET A 665 -6.06 -1.63 -16.14
N SER A 666 -5.85 -2.00 -14.88
CA SER A 666 -5.40 -3.35 -14.50
C SER A 666 -6.50 -4.25 -13.96
N GLN A 667 -7.57 -3.68 -13.44
CA GLN A 667 -8.68 -4.40 -12.82
C GLN A 667 -9.99 -3.64 -13.01
N SER A 668 -10.93 -4.24 -13.73
CA SER A 668 -12.27 -3.68 -13.89
C SER A 668 -13.12 -3.93 -12.64
N TYR A 669 -13.82 -2.90 -12.19
CA TYR A 669 -14.81 -2.97 -11.13
C TYR A 669 -15.94 -1.96 -11.43
N TYR A 670 -17.04 -2.04 -10.67
CA TYR A 670 -18.16 -1.13 -10.86
C TYR A 670 -18.18 -0.07 -9.76
N CYS A 671 -18.36 1.19 -10.15
CA CYS A 671 -18.64 2.23 -9.16
C CYS A 671 -19.94 1.93 -8.43
N PHE A 672 -19.98 2.21 -7.13
CA PHE A 672 -21.13 1.92 -6.27
C PHE A 672 -22.40 2.53 -6.82
N GLN A 673 -23.47 1.74 -6.82
CA GLN A 673 -24.80 2.15 -7.24
C GLN A 673 -25.73 2.19 -6.01
N PHE A 674 -26.50 3.26 -5.88
CA PHE A 674 -27.48 3.35 -4.81
C PHE A 674 -28.68 2.44 -5.11
N PRO A 675 -29.27 1.79 -4.11
CA PRO A 675 -30.56 1.14 -4.27
C PRO A 675 -31.70 2.16 -4.49
N GLU A 676 -32.77 1.72 -5.12
CA GLU A 676 -33.86 2.53 -5.68
C GLU A 676 -34.54 3.51 -4.72
N ASN A 677 -34.55 3.25 -3.43
CA ASN A 677 -35.38 3.93 -2.45
C ASN A 677 -34.62 4.85 -1.49
N VAL A 678 -33.40 5.22 -1.79
CA VAL A 678 -32.70 6.20 -0.96
C VAL A 678 -33.25 7.59 -1.29
N VAL A 679 -34.21 8.03 -0.50
CA VAL A 679 -34.66 9.43 -0.52
C VAL A 679 -33.46 10.29 -0.13
N MET A 680 -32.98 11.08 -1.07
CA MET A 680 -31.97 12.10 -0.77
C MET A 680 -32.58 13.11 0.19
N SER A 681 -31.84 13.34 1.26
CA SER A 681 -32.10 14.54 2.05
C SER A 681 -31.87 15.78 1.18
N LYS A 682 -32.50 16.89 1.52
CA LYS A 682 -32.30 18.21 0.90
C LYS A 682 -30.82 18.67 0.91
N ASN A 683 -29.94 17.96 1.68
CA ASN A 683 -28.52 18.19 1.73
C ASN A 683 -27.82 17.35 0.67
N VAL A 684 -26.87 17.94 -0.01
CA VAL A 684 -26.11 17.33 -1.10
C VAL A 684 -25.39 16.06 -0.65
N GLY A 685 -25.74 15.00 -1.31
CA GLY A 685 -25.11 13.68 -1.15
C GLY A 685 -25.67 12.85 0.01
N PRO A 686 -25.56 11.54 -0.09
CA PRO A 686 -25.93 10.61 0.94
C PRO A 686 -24.86 10.63 2.04
N ALA A 687 -24.97 11.53 2.98
CA ALA A 687 -24.27 11.35 4.23
C ALA A 687 -24.97 10.24 5.01
N TYR A 688 -24.23 9.29 5.56
CA TYR A 688 -24.77 8.39 6.56
C TYR A 688 -25.38 9.21 7.69
N ARG A 689 -26.60 8.88 8.06
CA ARG A 689 -27.27 9.45 9.22
C ARG A 689 -27.47 8.34 10.26
N GLU A 690 -27.15 8.63 11.52
CA GLU A 690 -27.34 7.68 12.62
C GLU A 690 -28.83 7.29 12.81
N ASP A 691 -29.75 8.14 12.38
CA ASP A 691 -31.20 7.92 12.45
C ASP A 691 -31.73 6.98 11.35
N ILE A 692 -30.92 6.60 10.38
CA ILE A 692 -31.26 5.53 9.44
C ILE A 692 -31.06 4.18 10.14
N LYS A 693 -31.91 3.89 11.10
CA LYS A 693 -31.96 2.59 11.82
C LYS A 693 -32.29 1.41 10.90
N ASP A 694 -32.70 1.69 9.67
CA ASP A 694 -33.18 0.73 8.68
C ASP A 694 -32.13 0.39 7.61
N ASP A 695 -30.83 0.53 7.92
CA ASP A 695 -29.75 0.07 7.05
C ASP A 695 -29.95 -1.38 6.57
N VAL A 696 -30.59 -2.22 7.40
CA VAL A 696 -30.90 -3.62 7.08
C VAL A 696 -31.97 -3.74 5.98
N LYS A 697 -32.93 -2.81 5.89
CA LYS A 697 -33.97 -2.83 4.85
C LYS A 697 -33.41 -2.58 3.44
N TYR A 698 -32.37 -1.77 3.36
CA TYR A 698 -31.74 -1.41 2.08
C TYR A 698 -30.62 -2.36 1.69
N ASP A 699 -30.24 -3.25 2.57
CA ASP A 699 -29.19 -4.24 2.33
C ASP A 699 -29.77 -5.56 1.79
N SER A 700 -30.83 -5.46 0.99
CA SER A 700 -31.51 -6.63 0.41
C SER A 700 -30.64 -7.38 -0.60
N GLY A 701 -29.45 -7.74 -0.18
CA GLY A 701 -28.63 -8.79 -0.76
C GLY A 701 -28.12 -8.56 -2.19
N LEU A 702 -27.89 -9.65 -2.86
CA LEU A 702 -27.40 -9.79 -4.23
C LEU A 702 -28.14 -8.95 -5.29
N ASN A 703 -29.39 -8.58 -5.05
CA ASN A 703 -30.17 -7.79 -6.00
C ASN A 703 -29.70 -6.33 -6.13
N ALA A 704 -29.06 -5.77 -5.13
CA ALA A 704 -28.46 -4.43 -5.23
C ALA A 704 -27.20 -4.40 -6.11
N ARG A 705 -26.57 -5.55 -6.35
CA ARG A 705 -25.43 -5.71 -7.29
C ARG A 705 -25.88 -5.83 -8.74
N ASN A 706 -27.04 -6.39 -8.97
CA ASN A 706 -27.65 -6.45 -10.29
C ASN A 706 -28.36 -5.12 -10.54
N SER A 707 -27.57 -4.06 -10.79
CA SER A 707 -28.15 -2.84 -11.35
C SER A 707 -28.91 -3.26 -12.61
N HIS A 708 -30.21 -3.13 -12.62
CA HIS A 708 -31.00 -3.24 -13.83
C HIS A 708 -30.48 -2.18 -14.80
N VAL A 709 -29.72 -2.63 -15.77
CA VAL A 709 -29.30 -1.79 -16.88
C VAL A 709 -30.42 -1.94 -17.94
N GLU A 710 -31.31 -0.98 -17.99
CA GLU A 710 -32.24 -0.90 -19.07
C GLU A 710 -31.55 -0.18 -20.23
N ARG A 711 -31.54 -0.83 -21.36
CA ARG A 711 -30.99 -0.25 -22.59
C ARG A 711 -32.11 0.34 -23.41
N ILE A 712 -32.16 1.67 -23.49
CA ILE A 712 -33.17 2.41 -24.25
C ILE A 712 -32.60 3.02 -25.53
N ARG A 713 -33.43 3.14 -26.55
CA ARG A 713 -33.09 3.81 -27.80
C ARG A 713 -33.38 5.28 -27.69
N VAL A 714 -32.35 6.10 -27.81
CA VAL A 714 -32.42 7.57 -27.72
C VAL A 714 -31.83 8.23 -28.95
N ILE A 715 -32.22 9.47 -29.18
CA ILE A 715 -31.64 10.34 -30.19
C ILE A 715 -30.91 11.49 -29.53
N LYS A 716 -29.83 11.95 -30.14
CA LYS A 716 -29.15 13.19 -29.72
C LYS A 716 -29.96 14.38 -30.18
N ILE A 717 -30.28 15.27 -29.22
CA ILE A 717 -30.99 16.55 -29.51
C ILE A 717 -30.18 17.72 -28.93
N LYS A 718 -30.46 18.92 -29.45
CA LYS A 718 -30.13 20.17 -28.73
C LYS A 718 -31.41 20.64 -28.05
N ALA A 719 -31.31 21.07 -26.79
CA ALA A 719 -32.46 21.60 -26.09
C ALA A 719 -32.07 22.78 -25.18
N VAL A 720 -33.04 23.57 -24.84
CA VAL A 720 -33.01 24.69 -23.90
C VAL A 720 -34.11 24.51 -22.86
N TYR A 721 -33.97 25.14 -21.70
CA TYR A 721 -35.00 25.20 -20.69
C TYR A 721 -35.19 26.63 -20.21
N SER A 722 -36.37 26.96 -19.73
CA SER A 722 -36.67 28.29 -19.19
C SER A 722 -35.88 28.53 -17.87
N LEU A 723 -35.23 29.70 -17.80
CA LEU A 723 -34.52 30.17 -16.60
C LEU A 723 -35.43 31.00 -15.68
N ASN A 724 -36.56 31.42 -16.18
CA ASN A 724 -37.56 32.17 -15.44
C ASN A 724 -38.93 31.48 -15.58
N ASN A 725 -39.86 31.81 -14.66
CA ASN A 725 -41.21 31.26 -14.70
C ASN A 725 -42.18 32.18 -15.45
N ASP A 726 -41.72 33.15 -16.27
CA ASP A 726 -42.57 34.06 -17.04
C ASP A 726 -42.88 33.42 -18.39
N LEU A 727 -44.13 32.96 -18.53
CA LEU A 727 -44.63 32.35 -19.75
C LEU A 727 -44.76 33.37 -20.92
N ASN A 728 -44.84 34.64 -20.62
CA ASN A 728 -45.01 35.71 -21.64
C ASN A 728 -43.66 36.23 -22.16
N ASN A 729 -42.58 36.05 -21.36
CA ASN A 729 -41.25 36.46 -21.76
C ASN A 729 -40.20 35.45 -21.24
N PRO A 730 -40.15 34.22 -21.79
CA PRO A 730 -39.28 33.18 -21.33
C PRO A 730 -37.80 33.53 -21.63
N ASN A 731 -36.97 33.45 -20.62
CA ASN A 731 -35.53 33.52 -20.78
C ASN A 731 -34.96 32.10 -20.81
N TYR A 732 -34.39 31.71 -21.92
CA TYR A 732 -33.88 30.35 -22.09
C TYR A 732 -32.38 30.20 -21.76
N SER A 733 -32.02 29.00 -21.29
CA SER A 733 -30.63 28.58 -21.14
C SER A 733 -29.87 28.57 -22.48
N GLN A 734 -28.54 28.53 -22.46
CA GLN A 734 -27.79 28.25 -23.67
C GLN A 734 -28.14 26.85 -24.20
N PRO A 735 -28.23 26.65 -25.52
CA PRO A 735 -28.51 25.35 -26.12
C PRO A 735 -27.41 24.34 -25.77
N ASP A 736 -27.80 23.19 -25.22
CA ASP A 736 -26.88 22.10 -24.91
C ASP A 736 -27.35 20.77 -25.51
N ASN A 737 -26.47 19.76 -25.50
CA ASN A 737 -26.79 18.46 -26.08
C ASN A 737 -27.37 17.54 -25.00
N TYR A 738 -28.41 16.79 -25.40
CA TYR A 738 -29.11 15.84 -24.53
C TYR A 738 -29.48 14.57 -25.31
N TRP A 739 -29.78 13.51 -24.54
CA TRP A 739 -30.40 12.30 -25.09
C TRP A 739 -31.90 12.34 -24.88
N TYR A 740 -32.66 12.03 -25.91
CA TYR A 740 -34.11 12.09 -25.91
C TYR A 740 -34.72 10.73 -26.27
N ASP A 741 -35.58 10.20 -25.38
CA ASP A 741 -36.39 9.03 -25.65
C ASP A 741 -37.75 9.49 -26.22
N LYS A 742 -37.94 9.25 -27.50
CA LYS A 742 -39.21 9.61 -28.19
C LYS A 742 -40.44 8.85 -27.68
N LYS A 743 -40.27 7.68 -27.03
CA LYS A 743 -41.39 6.88 -26.54
C LYS A 743 -41.94 7.45 -25.24
N THR A 744 -41.09 7.88 -24.34
CA THR A 744 -41.48 8.35 -23.01
C THR A 744 -41.53 9.87 -22.90
N GLY A 745 -40.96 10.58 -23.86
CA GLY A 745 -40.79 12.03 -23.81
C GLY A 745 -39.69 12.51 -22.88
N ILE A 746 -38.94 11.58 -22.26
CA ILE A 746 -37.94 11.88 -21.26
C ILE A 746 -36.63 12.35 -21.91
N VAL A 747 -36.05 13.37 -21.33
CA VAL A 747 -34.75 13.92 -21.70
C VAL A 747 -33.71 13.52 -20.64
N TYR A 748 -32.59 12.99 -21.11
CA TYR A 748 -31.49 12.55 -20.27
C TYR A 748 -30.28 13.44 -20.51
N ASP A 749 -29.55 13.73 -19.43
CA ASP A 749 -28.25 14.41 -19.51
C ASP A 749 -27.32 13.64 -20.44
N TYR A 750 -26.56 14.37 -21.26
CA TYR A 750 -25.78 13.78 -22.34
C TYR A 750 -24.61 12.92 -21.83
N GLU A 751 -24.00 13.31 -20.71
CA GLU A 751 -22.82 12.64 -20.16
C GLU A 751 -23.18 11.63 -19.07
N THR A 752 -24.12 12.00 -18.20
CA THR A 752 -24.48 11.20 -17.02
C THR A 752 -25.58 10.19 -17.31
N HIS A 753 -26.31 10.36 -18.44
CA HIS A 753 -27.49 9.57 -18.81
C HIS A 753 -28.59 9.59 -17.75
N TYR A 754 -28.66 10.66 -16.97
CA TYR A 754 -29.68 10.82 -15.94
C TYR A 754 -30.91 11.51 -16.49
N PRO A 755 -32.16 11.07 -16.14
CA PRO A 755 -33.38 11.74 -16.56
C PRO A 755 -33.48 13.09 -15.85
N ILE A 756 -33.47 14.17 -16.59
CA ILE A 756 -33.51 15.53 -16.05
C ILE A 756 -34.81 16.25 -16.30
N GLY A 757 -35.58 15.83 -17.29
CA GLY A 757 -36.82 16.50 -17.64
C GLY A 757 -37.54 15.85 -18.81
N LYS A 758 -38.47 16.58 -19.37
CA LYS A 758 -39.27 16.17 -20.55
C LYS A 758 -39.31 17.25 -21.60
N ILE A 759 -39.43 16.86 -22.86
CA ILE A 759 -39.75 17.83 -23.95
C ILE A 759 -41.13 18.39 -23.71
N GLU A 760 -41.26 19.71 -23.80
CA GLU A 760 -42.54 20.38 -23.78
C GLU A 760 -43.31 20.06 -25.05
N LEU A 761 -44.60 19.85 -24.89
CA LEU A 761 -45.52 19.58 -26.00
C LEU A 761 -46.47 20.73 -26.16
N VAL A 762 -46.70 21.14 -27.42
CA VAL A 762 -47.75 22.08 -27.80
C VAL A 762 -48.65 21.34 -28.80
N ASN A 763 -49.90 21.09 -28.43
CA ASN A 763 -50.84 20.28 -29.21
C ASN A 763 -50.27 18.90 -29.59
N ASP A 764 -49.67 18.19 -28.61
CA ASP A 764 -49.01 16.89 -28.76
C ASP A 764 -47.80 16.88 -29.71
N ILE A 765 -47.31 18.04 -30.13
CA ILE A 765 -46.09 18.17 -30.96
C ILE A 765 -44.97 18.72 -30.09
N PRO A 766 -43.72 18.14 -30.20
CA PRO A 766 -42.59 18.65 -29.48
C PRO A 766 -42.32 20.13 -29.74
N ASN A 767 -42.32 20.95 -28.68
CA ASN A 767 -42.08 22.37 -28.74
C ASN A 767 -40.60 22.66 -29.09
N LYS A 768 -40.39 23.64 -29.98
CA LYS A 768 -39.03 23.99 -30.43
C LYS A 768 -38.83 25.49 -30.42
N LEU A 769 -37.64 25.91 -30.01
CA LEU A 769 -37.23 27.31 -30.09
C LEU A 769 -36.85 27.68 -31.55
N ASP A 770 -36.23 26.73 -32.26
CA ASP A 770 -35.83 26.83 -33.67
C ASP A 770 -35.90 25.45 -34.35
N LYS A 771 -35.46 25.35 -35.62
CA LYS A 771 -35.54 24.12 -36.40
C LYS A 771 -34.86 22.90 -35.69
N ASP A 772 -33.79 23.13 -34.93
CA ASP A 772 -32.92 22.08 -34.39
C ASP A 772 -32.90 22.02 -32.85
N THR A 773 -33.49 23.04 -32.18
CA THR A 773 -33.42 23.18 -30.71
C THR A 773 -34.79 22.96 -30.09
N TYR A 774 -34.92 21.99 -29.22
CA TYR A 774 -36.14 21.67 -28.47
C TYR A 774 -36.24 22.52 -27.21
N ILE A 775 -37.47 22.73 -26.74
CA ILE A 775 -37.76 23.33 -25.43
C ILE A 775 -38.12 22.19 -24.48
N MET A 776 -37.49 22.15 -23.31
CA MET A 776 -37.76 21.16 -22.30
C MET A 776 -38.06 21.78 -20.94
N SER A 777 -38.87 21.07 -20.17
CA SER A 777 -39.08 21.34 -18.74
C SER A 777 -38.09 20.53 -17.92
N ILE A 778 -37.44 21.17 -16.95
CA ILE A 778 -36.56 20.45 -15.99
C ILE A 778 -37.44 19.97 -14.83
N GLU A 779 -37.48 18.63 -14.63
CA GLU A 779 -38.15 18.01 -13.49
C GLU A 779 -37.21 17.78 -12.30
N VAL A 780 -35.92 17.58 -12.57
CA VAL A 780 -34.91 17.34 -11.56
C VAL A 780 -33.68 18.24 -11.76
N GLY A 781 -33.53 19.19 -10.86
CA GLY A 781 -32.34 20.04 -10.82
C GLY A 781 -31.20 19.35 -10.06
N ILE A 782 -29.97 19.28 -10.66
CA ILE A 782 -28.78 18.84 -9.97
C ILE A 782 -28.17 20.06 -9.28
N PRO A 783 -28.00 20.07 -7.92
CA PRO A 783 -27.49 21.24 -7.22
C PRO A 783 -26.05 21.56 -7.63
N ASN A 784 -25.73 22.82 -7.82
CA ASN A 784 -24.36 23.27 -8.00
C ASN A 784 -23.62 23.38 -6.66
N ILE A 785 -22.29 23.17 -6.69
CA ILE A 785 -21.44 23.41 -5.52
C ILE A 785 -21.54 24.88 -5.09
N GLY A 786 -21.78 25.13 -3.81
CA GLY A 786 -21.98 26.48 -3.27
C GLY A 786 -23.44 26.96 -3.22
N THR A 787 -24.37 26.27 -3.91
CA THR A 787 -25.83 26.59 -3.83
C THR A 787 -26.54 25.81 -2.72
N THR A 788 -25.88 24.84 -2.13
CA THR A 788 -26.43 24.02 -1.04
C THR A 788 -26.11 24.59 0.33
N VAL A 789 -26.08 25.88 0.44
CA VAL A 789 -25.93 26.53 1.73
C VAL A 789 -27.30 26.86 2.25
N ASN A 790 -27.85 26.00 3.11
CA ASN A 790 -28.16 26.38 4.50
C ASN A 790 -28.75 25.18 5.24
N PRO A 791 -28.21 24.91 6.42
CA PRO A 791 -28.78 23.91 7.32
C PRO A 791 -30.12 24.38 7.85
#